data_fe307640c0725dea4ef84c48fb575361
#
_entry.id   fe307640c0725dea4ef84c48fb575361
#
_cell.length_a   1.000
_cell.length_b   1.000
_cell.length_c   1.000
_cell.angle_alpha   90.00
_cell.angle_beta   90.00
_cell.angle_gamma   90.00
#
_symmetry.space_group_name_H-M   'P 1'
#
loop_
_entity.id
_entity.type
_entity.pdbx_description
1 polymer ?
#
loop_
_entity_poly.entity_id
_entity_poly.type
_entity_poly.pdbx_seq_one_letter_code
_entity_poly.pdbx_strand_id
1 'polypeptide(L)'
;MRIHPASLVAVLTLTLASGLVAQRVKTTDPLTAYLGHGVSHPLAIWRANTISDVRYDLSLDVTAPDSAVGHVSVRFKHSGNSDAILDWRGRRLTQIMSNGRSLPLSAANGAHIRFPVKLLEAGENSVELWFVSDIAPSGASIIRSHDQTDGSDYLYTLLVPADADQLFPCFDQPDLKARVTFTLTTPPAWTALANGSIVRADSSAGRITRHFTETRPLSTYLIAFAAGPWQRTTSVVKGRSISLFVRKSRAKETDADTLLALTHRAIGWMEQYFGRPYPFEKFDLMLAPAFPFGGMEHPGVVMFNEDRFIFRERPTLPRRLGRFSTILHEVAHQWFGDLVTMRWFDDLWLKEGFATYMAAKALAELEPSSDAWKTFYQSNKPAAYGVDQTTGTTPLWQELANLDQAKSAYGAIVYNKAPSVLKQLNYLVGEKAFQAGVHQFLSDHAYANATWQDLLGEIGKAGGRSLDAFGKNFMQRPGMPEVQQRLTVRDGKIAKLELVQKPAQALSGPAAWPMRTEVWIEYPVAGGNDASGPYEPYVTRKTGEANHFPVELSAVATEVVAARGKLAPIFVFANYQDYGYFLTLLDSTSVSSLSSGALGRVGDGFLRAMLWGALWDQVRDAQLAPDRFAELTLSMLPYEMDEQVVPLLLGRLERSIRAYLAPAKVVTVTANAEHTLWDGARDSRKPYGIRKAFLDAFIGLASSVDGVAKLESLLAVDSAAGEPVRDPTRWSVVNRLLVLGAASAERAFAAQMSRDTTPDGRRRAFVAGAARKTAAVKADYFARYFADKGLNEDWASGSLGEFNALEQQDLTLPYLRPALDSLPFIQANRRIFFLGSWLGAFINGHTSDAALQTVKKFLADHPKLPKDLREKVLQNSDEIERTVRIRKRWQ
;
A
#
# COMPACT_ATOMS: atom_id res chain seq x y z
N MET A 1 44.26 -61.64 46.49
CA MET A 1 45.23 -61.75 47.55
C MET A 1 45.65 -60.34 47.91
N ARG A 2 45.07 -59.78 48.99
CA ARG A 2 45.76 -59.34 50.22
C ARG A 2 46.81 -58.22 49.86
N ILE A 3 46.90 -57.03 50.49
CA ILE A 3 46.44 -56.39 51.75
C ILE A 3 47.01 -54.94 51.68
N HIS A 4 46.23 -53.97 52.20
CA HIS A 4 46.64 -52.72 52.77
C HIS A 4 47.91 -52.77 53.72
N PRO A 5 48.45 -51.66 54.23
CA PRO A 5 47.98 -50.31 54.55
C PRO A 5 49.03 -49.14 54.52
N ALA A 6 48.56 -47.94 54.52
CA ALA A 6 48.68 -46.82 55.50
C ALA A 6 50.02 -46.06 55.72
N SER A 7 49.78 -44.70 55.76
CA SER A 7 50.38 -43.66 56.64
C SER A 7 51.68 -42.99 56.14
N LEU A 8 51.79 -41.64 56.02
CA LEU A 8 51.73 -40.65 57.09
C LEU A 8 51.80 -39.22 56.50
N VAL A 9 51.21 -38.32 57.15
CA VAL A 9 51.09 -36.88 57.03
C VAL A 9 52.45 -36.17 57.07
N ALA A 10 52.65 -35.14 56.19
CA ALA A 10 53.50 -33.99 56.54
C ALA A 10 52.89 -32.74 55.98
N VAL A 11 52.41 -31.87 56.85
CA VAL A 11 51.90 -30.54 56.63
C VAL A 11 53.09 -29.61 56.33
N LEU A 12 53.08 -28.97 55.16
CA LEU A 12 53.96 -27.83 54.89
C LEU A 12 53.04 -26.67 54.44
N THR A 13 52.78 -25.73 55.35
CA THR A 13 52.11 -24.48 55.10
C THR A 13 53.04 -23.55 54.29
N LEU A 14 52.76 -23.37 53.01
CA LEU A 14 53.29 -22.26 52.21
C LEU A 14 52.15 -21.26 52.01
N THR A 15 52.25 -20.11 52.66
CA THR A 15 51.47 -18.92 52.41
C THR A 15 51.86 -18.32 51.09
N LEU A 16 51.10 -18.55 50.05
CA LEU A 16 51.13 -17.78 48.82
C LEU A 16 50.05 -16.71 48.88
N ALA A 17 50.49 -15.46 49.01
CA ALA A 17 49.67 -14.27 48.82
C ALA A 17 49.23 -14.19 47.36
N SER A 18 48.06 -14.73 47.04
CA SER A 18 47.40 -14.58 45.76
C SER A 18 46.79 -13.18 45.74
N GLY A 19 47.46 -12.25 45.08
CA GLY A 19 46.86 -10.98 44.72
C GLY A 19 45.65 -11.21 43.79
N LEU A 20 44.45 -11.11 44.37
CA LEU A 20 43.21 -11.02 43.59
C LEU A 20 43.25 -9.73 42.79
N VAL A 21 43.71 -9.80 41.51
CA VAL A 21 43.39 -8.80 40.50
C VAL A 21 41.88 -8.96 40.24
N ALA A 22 41.10 -8.16 40.91
CA ALA A 22 39.69 -8.00 40.59
C ALA A 22 39.65 -7.50 39.13
N GLN A 23 39.42 -8.39 38.17
CA GLN A 23 38.94 -7.99 36.86
C GLN A 23 37.68 -7.19 37.10
N ARG A 24 37.78 -5.85 37.02
CA ARG A 24 36.59 -5.00 36.82
C ARG A 24 35.87 -5.54 35.60
N VAL A 25 34.84 -6.31 35.82
CA VAL A 25 33.80 -6.53 34.81
C VAL A 25 33.39 -5.12 34.41
N LYS A 26 33.77 -4.69 33.20
CA LYS A 26 33.19 -3.47 32.62
C LYS A 26 31.71 -3.73 32.57
N THR A 27 30.95 -3.21 33.51
CA THR A 27 29.51 -3.12 33.38
C THR A 27 29.27 -2.27 32.15
N THR A 28 28.90 -2.92 31.07
CA THR A 28 28.45 -2.21 29.84
C THR A 28 27.29 -1.33 30.28
N ASP A 29 27.43 -0.04 30.04
CA ASP A 29 26.35 0.94 30.28
C ASP A 29 25.06 0.41 29.62
N PRO A 30 23.96 0.19 30.38
CA PRO A 30 22.71 -0.38 29.83
C PRO A 30 22.18 0.39 28.63
N LEU A 31 22.41 1.69 28.55
CA LEU A 31 21.97 2.54 27.44
C LEU A 31 22.77 2.31 26.15
N THR A 32 23.96 1.68 26.21
CA THR A 32 24.75 1.35 25.02
C THR A 32 23.99 0.43 24.06
N ALA A 33 23.12 -0.44 24.58
CA ALA A 33 22.28 -1.32 23.77
C ALA A 33 21.22 -0.54 22.94
N TYR A 34 20.89 0.69 23.32
CA TYR A 34 19.90 1.54 22.64
C TYR A 34 20.51 2.44 21.55
N LEU A 35 21.84 2.53 21.47
CA LEU A 35 22.56 3.43 20.55
C LEU A 35 22.86 2.76 19.20
N GLY A 36 22.16 1.70 18.83
CA GLY A 36 22.26 1.06 17.52
C GLY A 36 21.60 1.87 16.41
N HIS A 37 21.58 1.32 15.20
CA HIS A 37 20.90 1.96 14.06
C HIS A 37 19.38 1.94 14.25
N GLY A 38 18.70 3.03 13.87
CA GLY A 38 17.25 3.19 13.98
C GLY A 38 16.75 3.28 15.44
N VAL A 39 15.45 3.42 15.62
CA VAL A 39 14.84 3.47 16.96
C VAL A 39 14.36 2.06 17.34
N SER A 40 15.00 1.44 18.34
CA SER A 40 14.56 0.14 18.84
C SER A 40 13.30 0.29 19.72
N HIS A 41 12.42 -0.72 19.69
CA HIS A 41 11.22 -0.72 20.54
C HIS A 41 11.54 -0.57 22.05
N PRO A 42 12.58 -1.24 22.62
CA PRO A 42 13.01 -0.97 23.99
C PRO A 42 13.44 0.47 24.26
N LEU A 43 14.12 1.14 23.31
CA LEU A 43 14.45 2.57 23.42
C LEU A 43 13.18 3.43 23.43
N ALA A 44 12.23 3.13 22.56
CA ALA A 44 10.96 3.88 22.50
C ALA A 44 10.17 3.74 23.80
N ILE A 45 10.04 2.53 24.35
CA ILE A 45 9.39 2.28 25.64
C ILE A 45 10.11 3.03 26.78
N TRP A 46 11.44 2.98 26.79
CA TRP A 46 12.22 3.67 27.81
C TRP A 46 11.99 5.20 27.75
N ARG A 47 12.01 5.80 26.55
CA ARG A 47 11.72 7.22 26.36
C ARG A 47 10.30 7.59 26.79
N ALA A 48 9.29 6.83 26.37
CA ALA A 48 7.90 7.09 26.73
C ALA A 48 7.65 7.06 28.25
N ASN A 49 8.48 6.33 29.01
CA ASN A 49 8.41 6.28 30.48
C ASN A 49 9.22 7.40 31.17
N THR A 50 10.14 8.06 30.47
CA THR A 50 11.06 9.04 31.08
C THR A 50 10.91 10.44 30.54
N ILE A 51 10.26 10.61 29.38
CA ILE A 51 10.13 11.87 28.64
C ILE A 51 8.65 12.17 28.40
N SER A 52 8.26 13.43 28.61
CA SER A 52 6.91 13.92 28.34
C SER A 52 6.90 15.39 27.99
N ASP A 53 5.74 15.92 27.57
CA ASP A 53 5.49 17.34 27.22
C ASP A 53 6.53 17.91 26.23
N VAL A 54 6.76 17.16 25.13
CA VAL A 54 7.76 17.52 24.12
C VAL A 54 7.27 18.68 23.27
N ARG A 55 8.15 19.66 23.02
CA ARG A 55 7.93 20.81 22.13
C ARG A 55 9.15 21.05 21.29
N TYR A 56 8.91 21.27 20.00
CA TYR A 56 9.97 21.67 19.05
C TYR A 56 9.74 23.11 18.60
N ASP A 57 10.79 23.92 18.72
CA ASP A 57 10.89 25.21 18.01
C ASP A 57 11.91 25.03 16.89
N LEU A 58 11.41 24.80 15.67
CA LEU A 58 12.21 24.39 14.51
C LEU A 58 12.30 25.52 13.49
N SER A 59 13.52 25.92 13.15
CA SER A 59 13.80 26.89 12.10
C SER A 59 14.61 26.24 10.97
N LEU A 60 14.22 26.47 9.72
CA LEU A 60 14.93 26.01 8.54
C LEU A 60 15.13 27.14 7.53
N ASP A 61 16.31 27.24 6.95
CA ASP A 61 16.62 28.06 5.77
C ASP A 61 16.85 27.12 4.58
N VAL A 62 15.95 27.15 3.58
CA VAL A 62 15.97 26.32 2.37
C VAL A 62 16.34 27.13 1.12
N THR A 63 17.06 28.22 1.27
CA THR A 63 17.51 29.05 0.15
C THR A 63 18.68 28.46 -0.64
N ALA A 64 19.45 27.54 -0.02
CA ALA A 64 20.49 26.81 -0.72
C ALA A 64 19.89 25.66 -1.58
N PRO A 65 20.55 25.28 -2.71
CA PRO A 65 19.97 24.34 -3.64
C PRO A 65 20.02 22.88 -3.18
N ASP A 66 20.97 22.51 -2.31
CA ASP A 66 21.26 21.13 -1.93
C ASP A 66 21.20 20.85 -0.44
N SER A 67 20.91 21.88 0.37
CA SER A 67 20.95 21.76 1.82
C SER A 67 20.02 22.76 2.51
N ALA A 68 19.48 22.37 3.65
CA ALA A 68 18.76 23.22 4.58
C ALA A 68 19.63 23.46 5.82
N VAL A 69 19.83 24.73 6.19
CA VAL A 69 20.46 25.10 7.47
C VAL A 69 19.38 25.23 8.52
N GLY A 70 19.52 24.47 9.62
CA GLY A 70 18.51 24.40 10.65
C GLY A 70 19.01 24.66 12.06
N HIS A 71 18.06 25.09 12.89
CA HIS A 71 18.17 25.16 14.34
C HIS A 71 16.90 24.57 14.94
N VAL A 72 17.03 23.76 15.98
CA VAL A 72 15.91 23.29 16.78
C VAL A 72 16.18 23.47 18.27
N SER A 73 15.22 24.05 18.97
CA SER A 73 15.12 23.99 20.42
C SER A 73 14.10 22.92 20.80
N VAL A 74 14.55 21.89 21.52
CA VAL A 74 13.70 20.78 22.01
C VAL A 74 13.49 20.96 23.49
N ARG A 75 12.27 21.28 23.88
CA ARG A 75 11.86 21.37 25.31
C ARG A 75 11.07 20.12 25.69
N PHE A 76 11.38 19.55 26.84
CA PHE A 76 10.72 18.34 27.33
C PHE A 76 10.84 18.20 28.85
N LYS A 77 9.93 17.45 29.46
CA LYS A 77 10.05 17.03 30.85
C LYS A 77 10.78 15.70 30.93
N HIS A 78 11.74 15.61 31.84
CA HIS A 78 12.49 14.40 32.12
C HIS A 78 12.21 13.92 33.57
N SER A 79 11.79 12.67 33.75
CA SER A 79 11.29 12.16 35.05
C SER A 79 12.29 11.25 35.78
N GLY A 80 13.45 10.97 35.22
CA GLY A 80 14.37 9.96 35.75
C GLY A 80 15.81 10.45 35.94
N ASN A 81 16.61 9.65 36.61
CA ASN A 81 18.05 9.86 36.81
C ASN A 81 18.84 9.11 35.73
N SER A 82 18.52 9.36 34.45
CA SER A 82 19.15 8.71 33.32
C SER A 82 19.51 9.74 32.25
N ASP A 83 20.33 9.36 31.28
CA ASP A 83 20.63 10.21 30.13
C ASP A 83 19.39 10.33 29.24
N ALA A 84 19.30 11.37 28.40
CA ALA A 84 18.32 11.46 27.31
C ALA A 84 19.00 11.13 25.98
N ILE A 85 18.25 10.54 25.04
CA ILE A 85 18.76 10.14 23.72
C ILE A 85 17.80 10.69 22.65
N LEU A 86 18.30 11.58 21.78
CA LEU A 86 17.59 12.03 20.57
C LEU A 86 18.12 11.27 19.36
N ASP A 87 17.33 11.27 18.28
CA ASP A 87 17.70 10.65 17.00
C ASP A 87 18.22 11.73 16.03
N TRP A 88 19.24 11.38 15.24
CA TRP A 88 19.79 12.25 14.21
C TRP A 88 20.58 11.47 13.16
N ARG A 89 20.15 11.58 11.89
CA ARG A 89 20.80 10.99 10.71
C ARG A 89 20.96 11.99 9.56
N GLY A 90 20.87 13.31 9.86
CA GLY A 90 21.06 14.33 8.84
C GLY A 90 22.55 14.54 8.47
N ARG A 91 22.81 15.50 7.57
CA ARG A 91 24.13 15.71 6.96
C ARG A 91 25.23 16.07 7.97
N ARG A 92 24.95 17.01 8.90
CA ARG A 92 25.95 17.53 9.83
C ARG A 92 25.33 18.27 11.02
N LEU A 93 25.84 18.03 12.22
CA LEU A 93 25.64 18.90 13.38
C LEU A 93 26.79 19.94 13.43
N THR A 94 26.46 21.17 13.87
CA THR A 94 27.46 22.25 14.02
C THR A 94 27.62 22.69 15.47
N GLN A 95 26.55 22.55 16.29
CA GLN A 95 26.60 22.86 17.72
C GLN A 95 25.51 22.05 18.46
N ILE A 96 25.81 21.68 19.70
CA ILE A 96 24.88 20.99 20.62
C ILE A 96 24.98 21.68 21.98
N MET A 97 23.82 22.02 22.56
CA MET A 97 23.70 22.56 23.90
C MET A 97 22.64 21.85 24.71
N SER A 98 22.82 21.74 26.02
CA SER A 98 21.84 21.21 26.99
C SER A 98 21.76 22.13 28.17
N ASN A 99 20.57 22.71 28.45
CA ASN A 99 20.35 23.67 29.53
C ASN A 99 21.41 24.78 29.61
N GLY A 100 21.74 25.36 28.43
CA GLY A 100 22.76 26.41 28.26
C GLY A 100 24.22 25.94 28.33
N ARG A 101 24.47 24.63 28.45
CA ARG A 101 25.84 24.07 28.51
C ARG A 101 26.18 23.37 27.20
N SER A 102 27.40 23.64 26.66
CA SER A 102 27.85 23.05 25.41
C SER A 102 28.15 21.56 25.56
N LEU A 103 27.74 20.75 24.58
CA LEU A 103 28.15 19.35 24.38
C LEU A 103 29.10 19.22 23.20
N PRO A 104 30.11 18.32 23.27
CA PRO A 104 30.95 18.03 22.13
C PRO A 104 30.15 17.30 21.04
N LEU A 105 30.48 17.52 19.76
CA LEU A 105 29.81 16.84 18.63
C LEU A 105 29.98 15.32 18.66
N SER A 106 30.97 14.79 19.37
CA SER A 106 31.19 13.37 19.63
C SER A 106 30.08 12.73 20.52
N ALA A 107 29.14 13.52 21.07
CA ALA A 107 27.93 13.02 21.71
C ALA A 107 26.95 12.36 20.71
N ALA A 108 27.13 12.66 19.41
CA ALA A 108 26.40 12.02 18.30
C ALA A 108 27.21 10.87 17.71
N ASN A 109 26.55 9.73 17.43
CA ASN A 109 27.17 8.54 16.84
C ASN A 109 26.74 8.29 15.38
N GLY A 110 25.99 9.22 14.76
CA GLY A 110 25.45 9.08 13.42
C GLY A 110 24.02 8.48 13.34
N ALA A 111 23.49 8.02 14.46
CA ALA A 111 22.09 7.60 14.61
C ALA A 111 21.41 8.33 15.78
N HIS A 112 22.14 8.55 16.86
CA HIS A 112 21.61 9.12 18.08
C HIS A 112 22.55 10.19 18.67
N ILE A 113 21.99 11.08 19.47
CA ILE A 113 22.69 12.07 20.28
C ILE A 113 22.40 11.80 21.74
N ARG A 114 23.42 11.52 22.53
CA ARG A 114 23.31 11.22 23.95
C ARG A 114 23.55 12.45 24.81
N PHE A 115 22.59 12.79 25.67
CA PHE A 115 22.66 13.87 26.65
C PHE A 115 22.87 13.25 28.04
N PRO A 116 24.08 13.38 28.63
CA PRO A 116 24.36 12.83 29.94
C PRO A 116 23.46 13.42 31.03
N VAL A 117 23.01 12.61 31.99
CA VAL A 117 22.12 13.01 33.09
C VAL A 117 22.63 14.21 33.88
N LYS A 118 23.94 14.36 34.02
CA LYS A 118 24.58 15.51 34.71
C LYS A 118 24.33 16.86 34.03
N LEU A 119 23.83 16.87 32.78
CA LEU A 119 23.46 18.04 32.00
C LEU A 119 21.95 18.23 31.90
N LEU A 120 21.18 17.31 32.49
CA LEU A 120 19.74 17.32 32.54
C LEU A 120 19.26 17.63 33.96
N GLU A 121 18.05 18.14 34.05
CA GLU A 121 17.37 18.40 35.31
C GLU A 121 16.13 17.50 35.46
N ALA A 122 15.76 17.20 36.70
CA ALA A 122 14.45 16.60 36.98
C ALA A 122 13.35 17.63 36.67
N GLY A 123 12.48 17.36 35.71
CA GLY A 123 11.46 18.28 35.20
C GLY A 123 11.83 18.87 33.85
N GLU A 124 11.68 20.18 33.67
CA GLU A 124 11.84 20.87 32.41
C GLU A 124 13.31 20.87 31.95
N ASN A 125 13.54 20.54 30.67
CA ASN A 125 14.84 20.62 30.01
C ASN A 125 14.72 21.31 28.66
N SER A 126 15.80 21.96 28.22
CA SER A 126 15.95 22.55 26.89
C SER A 126 17.26 22.11 26.26
N VAL A 127 17.20 21.47 25.10
CA VAL A 127 18.37 21.17 24.28
C VAL A 127 18.27 21.92 22.96
N GLU A 128 19.39 22.49 22.52
CA GLU A 128 19.46 23.30 21.31
C GLU A 128 20.49 22.71 20.36
N LEU A 129 20.13 22.56 19.08
CA LEU A 129 20.95 21.93 18.07
C LEU A 129 20.95 22.75 16.79
N TRP A 130 22.14 23.00 16.27
CA TRP A 130 22.36 23.61 14.95
C TRP A 130 22.85 22.54 13.99
N PHE A 131 22.22 22.47 12.82
CA PHE A 131 22.43 21.36 11.91
C PHE A 131 22.30 21.77 10.44
N VAL A 132 22.69 20.85 9.57
CA VAL A 132 22.49 20.93 8.12
C VAL A 132 21.84 19.61 7.66
N SER A 133 20.76 19.72 6.90
CA SER A 133 20.04 18.57 6.31
C SER A 133 20.12 18.58 4.79
N ASP A 134 19.97 17.42 4.17
CA ASP A 134 20.05 17.27 2.73
C ASP A 134 18.75 17.70 2.03
N ILE A 135 18.90 18.37 0.87
CA ILE A 135 17.86 18.59 -0.12
C ILE A 135 18.29 17.82 -1.38
N ALA A 136 17.48 16.86 -1.83
CA ALA A 136 17.80 16.03 -2.99
C ALA A 136 16.54 15.61 -3.77
N PRO A 137 16.68 15.16 -5.02
CA PRO A 137 15.55 14.62 -5.79
C PRO A 137 14.97 13.31 -5.21
N SER A 138 15.79 12.58 -4.43
CA SER A 138 15.39 11.32 -3.77
C SER A 138 16.30 11.00 -2.58
N GLY A 139 15.84 10.13 -1.69
CA GLY A 139 16.66 9.63 -0.56
C GLY A 139 16.83 10.60 0.61
N ALA A 140 16.44 11.86 0.50
CA ALA A 140 16.47 12.85 1.57
C ALA A 140 15.07 13.09 2.15
N SER A 141 15.00 13.65 3.34
CA SER A 141 13.72 14.06 3.98
C SER A 141 13.10 15.28 3.31
N ILE A 142 13.89 16.13 2.66
CA ILE A 142 13.44 17.24 1.82
C ILE A 142 13.63 16.84 0.36
N ILE A 143 12.53 16.64 -0.35
CA ILE A 143 12.51 16.30 -1.78
C ILE A 143 12.51 17.60 -2.60
N ARG A 144 13.41 17.69 -3.58
CA ARG A 144 13.46 18.76 -4.57
C ARG A 144 13.04 18.24 -5.94
N SER A 145 12.05 18.90 -6.53
CA SER A 145 11.63 18.66 -7.91
C SER A 145 11.87 19.91 -8.75
N HIS A 146 12.74 19.81 -9.76
CA HIS A 146 12.97 20.89 -10.72
C HIS A 146 12.00 20.73 -11.90
N ASP A 147 11.16 21.75 -12.13
CA ASP A 147 10.26 21.80 -13.29
C ASP A 147 10.92 22.53 -14.46
N GLN A 148 11.37 21.77 -15.44
CA GLN A 148 12.01 22.33 -16.64
C GLN A 148 11.06 23.16 -17.52
N THR A 149 9.74 23.05 -17.33
CA THR A 149 8.75 23.80 -18.12
C THR A 149 8.67 25.26 -17.69
N ASP A 150 8.69 25.50 -16.37
CA ASP A 150 8.65 26.86 -15.80
C ASP A 150 9.99 27.30 -15.18
N GLY A 151 11.01 26.45 -15.20
CA GLY A 151 12.35 26.71 -14.66
C GLY A 151 12.40 26.82 -13.14
N SER A 152 11.37 26.36 -12.42
CA SER A 152 11.22 26.53 -10.99
C SER A 152 11.53 25.26 -10.20
N ASP A 153 11.97 25.46 -8.96
CA ASP A 153 12.14 24.38 -7.98
C ASP A 153 10.94 24.33 -7.01
N TYR A 154 10.55 23.12 -6.67
CA TYR A 154 9.48 22.80 -5.74
C TYR A 154 10.01 21.86 -4.67
N LEU A 155 9.92 22.26 -3.41
CA LEU A 155 10.36 21.49 -2.25
C LEU A 155 9.17 20.98 -1.46
N TYR A 156 9.29 19.77 -0.91
CA TYR A 156 8.37 19.24 0.08
C TYR A 156 9.06 18.20 0.96
N THR A 157 8.52 17.97 2.15
CA THR A 157 9.01 16.95 3.09
C THR A 157 8.25 15.64 2.94
N LEU A 158 8.93 14.54 3.28
CA LEU A 158 8.34 13.21 3.39
C LEU A 158 9.11 12.42 4.46
N LEU A 159 8.50 12.27 5.65
CA LEU A 159 9.17 11.79 6.87
C LEU A 159 8.68 10.42 7.35
N VAL A 160 7.62 9.88 6.74
CA VAL A 160 7.06 8.57 7.10
C VAL A 160 7.99 7.42 6.68
N PRO A 161 8.20 6.37 7.48
CA PRO A 161 7.61 6.11 8.79
C PRO A 161 8.39 6.75 9.96
N ALA A 162 9.69 6.95 9.86
CA ALA A 162 10.59 7.47 10.88
C ALA A 162 11.86 8.03 10.23
N ASP A 163 11.69 9.05 9.40
CA ASP A 163 12.75 9.77 8.70
C ASP A 163 12.79 11.27 9.13
N ALA A 164 12.09 11.63 10.23
CA ALA A 164 12.15 13.01 10.77
C ALA A 164 13.55 13.33 11.31
N ASP A 165 14.26 12.37 11.82
CA ASP A 165 15.63 12.47 12.28
C ASP A 165 16.65 12.75 11.15
N GLN A 166 16.27 12.60 9.86
CA GLN A 166 17.05 13.09 8.72
C GLN A 166 16.83 14.59 8.48
N LEU A 167 15.68 15.13 8.90
CA LEU A 167 15.34 16.54 8.75
C LEU A 167 15.86 17.38 9.90
N PHE A 168 15.65 16.95 11.16
CA PHE A 168 16.07 17.66 12.37
C PHE A 168 16.23 16.69 13.54
N PRO A 169 17.11 16.99 14.52
CA PRO A 169 17.24 16.17 15.72
C PRO A 169 15.94 16.12 16.52
N CYS A 170 15.40 14.93 16.79
CA CYS A 170 14.12 14.75 17.47
C CYS A 170 14.03 13.41 18.21
N PHE A 171 12.93 13.21 18.94
CA PHE A 171 12.50 11.88 19.42
C PHE A 171 11.64 11.25 18.31
N ASP A 172 12.24 10.51 17.40
CA ASP A 172 11.55 10.03 16.19
C ASP A 172 10.79 8.72 16.43
N GLN A 173 9.73 8.84 17.26
CA GLN A 173 8.81 7.74 17.56
C GLN A 173 7.36 8.25 17.63
N PRO A 174 6.35 7.40 17.32
CA PRO A 174 4.97 7.89 17.16
C PRO A 174 4.30 8.29 18.47
N ASP A 175 4.68 7.74 19.61
CA ASP A 175 4.03 7.95 20.89
C ASP A 175 4.65 9.05 21.78
N LEU A 176 5.64 9.77 21.25
CA LEU A 176 6.10 11.05 21.80
C LEU A 176 5.60 12.21 20.94
N LYS A 177 4.26 12.40 20.96
CA LYS A 177 3.64 13.53 20.24
C LYS A 177 4.14 14.85 20.81
N ALA A 178 4.44 15.78 19.90
CA ALA A 178 4.97 17.09 20.24
C ALA A 178 4.16 18.24 19.64
N ARG A 179 4.18 19.40 20.28
CA ARG A 179 3.78 20.67 19.70
C ARG A 179 4.95 21.27 18.94
N VAL A 180 4.70 21.78 17.75
CA VAL A 180 5.76 22.30 16.88
C VAL A 180 5.46 23.73 16.51
N THR A 181 6.39 24.63 16.87
CA THR A 181 6.47 25.98 16.28
C THR A 181 7.46 25.92 15.14
N PHE A 182 7.06 26.34 13.95
CA PHE A 182 7.89 26.23 12.76
C PHE A 182 8.20 27.59 12.15
N THR A 183 9.45 27.78 11.73
CA THR A 183 9.93 28.98 11.04
C THR A 183 10.66 28.56 9.76
N LEU A 184 10.25 29.09 8.61
CA LEU A 184 10.81 28.73 7.32
C LEU A 184 11.30 29.96 6.55
N THR A 185 12.58 29.97 6.19
CA THR A 185 13.20 31.00 5.34
C THR A 185 13.34 30.49 3.91
N THR A 186 12.83 31.26 2.94
CA THR A 186 12.78 30.91 1.52
C THR A 186 13.18 32.08 0.63
N PRO A 187 13.46 31.86 -0.67
CA PRO A 187 13.50 32.92 -1.67
C PRO A 187 12.19 33.74 -1.69
N PRO A 188 12.22 35.05 -2.02
CA PRO A 188 11.06 35.95 -1.92
C PRO A 188 9.88 35.53 -2.78
N ALA A 189 10.13 34.98 -3.98
CA ALA A 189 9.09 34.57 -4.92
C ALA A 189 8.37 33.25 -4.54
N TRP A 190 8.81 32.57 -3.47
CA TRP A 190 8.26 31.30 -3.09
C TRP A 190 7.11 31.43 -2.08
N THR A 191 6.09 30.61 -2.28
CA THR A 191 5.05 30.34 -1.28
C THR A 191 5.55 29.24 -0.35
N ALA A 192 5.25 29.38 0.94
CA ALA A 192 5.58 28.39 1.96
C ALA A 192 4.31 27.87 2.62
N LEU A 193 4.28 26.58 2.88
CA LEU A 193 3.22 25.84 3.53
C LEU A 193 3.83 25.01 4.67
N ALA A 194 3.13 24.89 5.78
CA ALA A 194 3.46 23.98 6.87
C ALA A 194 2.18 23.48 7.55
N ASN A 195 2.29 22.66 8.59
CA ASN A 195 1.15 22.15 9.36
C ASN A 195 0.29 23.29 9.94
N GLY A 196 0.92 24.38 10.43
CA GLY A 196 0.23 25.58 10.95
C GLY A 196 -0.04 26.64 9.88
N SER A 197 -0.76 27.70 10.26
CA SER A 197 -0.99 28.90 9.44
C SER A 197 0.14 29.92 9.62
N ILE A 198 0.41 30.74 8.59
CA ILE A 198 1.39 31.82 8.69
C ILE A 198 0.83 32.93 9.60
N VAL A 199 1.55 33.27 10.66
CA VAL A 199 1.18 34.36 11.59
C VAL A 199 2.00 35.64 11.34
N ARG A 200 3.21 35.50 10.80
CA ARG A 200 4.11 36.61 10.50
C ARG A 200 5.06 36.25 9.35
N ALA A 201 5.44 37.26 8.58
CA ALA A 201 6.47 37.13 7.57
C ALA A 201 7.40 38.37 7.62
N ASP A 202 8.69 38.11 7.73
CA ASP A 202 9.74 39.12 7.80
C ASP A 202 10.61 39.03 6.54
N SER A 203 10.89 40.19 5.94
CA SER A 203 11.75 40.26 4.76
C SER A 203 13.10 40.88 5.13
N SER A 204 14.19 40.19 4.79
CA SER A 204 15.56 40.68 5.06
C SER A 204 16.54 40.07 4.06
N ALA A 205 17.49 40.85 3.58
CA ALA A 205 18.61 40.42 2.72
C ALA A 205 18.17 39.57 1.50
N GLY A 206 17.04 39.90 0.86
CA GLY A 206 16.53 39.14 -0.30
C GLY A 206 15.93 37.80 0.04
N ARG A 207 15.49 37.56 1.28
CA ARG A 207 14.87 36.35 1.79
C ARG A 207 13.57 36.72 2.52
N ILE A 208 12.65 35.75 2.63
CA ILE A 208 11.44 35.89 3.45
C ILE A 208 11.43 34.75 4.49
N THR A 209 11.36 35.17 5.76
CA THR A 209 11.18 34.25 6.89
C THR A 209 9.73 34.27 7.33
N ARG A 210 9.09 33.13 7.33
CA ARG A 210 7.66 32.95 7.72
C ARG A 210 7.59 32.16 9.01
N HIS A 211 6.78 32.66 9.94
CA HIS A 211 6.50 32.03 11.22
C HIS A 211 5.10 31.44 11.19
N PHE A 212 4.98 30.20 11.64
CA PHE A 212 3.71 29.46 11.64
C PHE A 212 3.14 29.30 13.05
N THR A 213 1.84 29.11 13.17
CA THR A 213 1.16 28.79 14.44
C THR A 213 1.72 27.52 15.04
N GLU A 214 1.76 27.43 16.39
CA GLU A 214 2.07 26.18 17.08
C GLU A 214 1.01 25.12 16.76
N THR A 215 1.45 23.90 16.42
CA THR A 215 0.55 22.81 16.10
C THR A 215 -0.15 22.23 17.34
N ARG A 216 -1.25 21.51 17.14
CA ARG A 216 -1.70 20.50 18.10
C ARG A 216 -0.62 19.42 18.25
N PRO A 217 -0.66 18.57 19.30
CA PRO A 217 0.30 17.49 19.45
C PRO A 217 0.29 16.55 18.23
N LEU A 218 1.44 16.40 17.56
CA LEU A 218 1.66 15.55 16.39
C LEU A 218 2.81 14.59 16.63
N SER A 219 2.75 13.40 16.03
CA SER A 219 3.91 12.53 15.87
C SER A 219 4.89 13.13 14.86
N THR A 220 6.19 12.87 15.02
CA THR A 220 7.26 13.49 14.22
C THR A 220 7.11 13.24 12.72
N TYR A 221 6.64 12.06 12.30
CA TYR A 221 6.46 11.72 10.89
C TYR A 221 5.39 12.56 10.17
N LEU A 222 4.52 13.27 10.92
CA LEU A 222 3.46 14.15 10.42
C LEU A 222 3.91 15.62 10.25
N ILE A 223 5.12 15.95 10.69
CA ILE A 223 5.67 17.29 10.52
C ILE A 223 5.96 17.51 9.04
N ALA A 224 5.44 18.59 8.47
CA ALA A 224 5.54 18.82 7.04
C ALA A 224 5.70 20.29 6.70
N PHE A 225 6.45 20.54 5.61
CA PHE A 225 6.41 21.80 4.89
C PHE A 225 6.53 21.59 3.38
N ALA A 226 6.10 22.60 2.64
CA ALA A 226 6.39 22.71 1.21
C ALA A 226 6.77 24.15 0.88
N ALA A 227 7.68 24.32 -0.09
CA ALA A 227 8.14 25.63 -0.52
C ALA A 227 8.40 25.65 -2.03
N GLY A 228 7.99 26.72 -2.70
CA GLY A 228 8.13 26.86 -4.14
C GLY A 228 7.17 27.90 -4.69
N PRO A 229 7.21 28.23 -5.97
CA PRO A 229 6.29 29.20 -6.58
C PRO A 229 4.93 28.54 -6.93
N TRP A 230 4.25 28.00 -5.91
CA TRP A 230 2.96 27.32 -6.05
C TRP A 230 1.84 28.25 -6.53
N GLN A 231 1.00 27.75 -7.44
CA GLN A 231 -0.26 28.37 -7.80
C GLN A 231 -1.35 27.94 -6.81
N ARG A 232 -2.05 28.90 -6.21
CA ARG A 232 -3.10 28.66 -5.19
C ARG A 232 -4.49 28.87 -5.79
N THR A 233 -5.42 27.97 -5.50
CA THR A 233 -6.86 28.11 -5.69
C THR A 233 -7.55 27.83 -4.36
N THR A 234 -8.54 28.66 -3.97
CA THR A 234 -9.21 28.54 -2.67
C THR A 234 -10.73 28.45 -2.84
N SER A 235 -11.36 27.58 -2.07
CA SER A 235 -12.82 27.48 -1.95
C SER A 235 -13.23 27.61 -0.49
N VAL A 236 -14.38 28.26 -0.26
CA VAL A 236 -14.96 28.43 1.09
C VAL A 236 -16.38 27.83 1.10
N VAL A 237 -16.60 26.83 1.94
CA VAL A 237 -17.91 26.19 2.10
C VAL A 237 -18.26 26.13 3.58
N LYS A 238 -19.41 26.66 3.95
CA LYS A 238 -19.90 26.71 5.35
C LYS A 238 -18.85 27.30 6.33
N GLY A 239 -18.13 28.33 5.88
CA GLY A 239 -17.08 28.99 6.68
C GLY A 239 -15.72 28.30 6.72
N ARG A 240 -15.59 27.08 6.18
CA ARG A 240 -14.29 26.37 6.05
C ARG A 240 -13.63 26.79 4.77
N SER A 241 -12.43 27.37 4.88
CA SER A 241 -11.55 27.67 3.75
C SER A 241 -10.61 26.47 3.49
N ILE A 242 -10.56 25.99 2.25
CA ILE A 242 -9.64 24.97 1.78
C ILE A 242 -8.89 25.51 0.56
N SER A 243 -7.58 25.39 0.55
CA SER A 243 -6.76 25.79 -0.59
C SER A 243 -6.09 24.60 -1.25
N LEU A 244 -6.02 24.65 -2.57
CA LEU A 244 -5.26 23.71 -3.42
C LEU A 244 -4.03 24.42 -3.97
N PHE A 245 -2.89 23.77 -3.84
CA PHE A 245 -1.60 24.25 -4.34
C PHE A 245 -1.06 23.30 -5.41
N VAL A 246 -0.72 23.85 -6.56
CA VAL A 246 -0.21 23.11 -7.72
C VAL A 246 0.98 23.83 -8.35
N ARG A 247 1.82 23.13 -9.10
CA ARG A 247 2.88 23.77 -9.89
C ARG A 247 2.30 24.74 -10.92
N LYS A 248 2.98 25.85 -11.20
CA LYS A 248 2.55 26.83 -12.21
C LYS A 248 2.30 26.20 -13.57
N SER A 249 3.19 25.29 -14.00
CA SER A 249 3.10 24.62 -15.29
C SER A 249 1.85 23.73 -15.43
N ARG A 250 1.27 23.30 -14.30
CA ARG A 250 0.13 22.35 -14.24
C ARG A 250 -1.21 22.99 -13.87
N ALA A 251 -1.21 24.27 -13.51
CA ALA A 251 -2.40 24.94 -12.98
C ALA A 251 -3.59 24.92 -13.96
N LYS A 252 -3.32 25.09 -15.28
CA LYS A 252 -4.37 25.10 -16.31
C LYS A 252 -4.95 23.71 -16.61
N GLU A 253 -4.21 22.65 -16.30
CA GLU A 253 -4.64 21.26 -16.50
C GLU A 253 -5.38 20.70 -15.28
N THR A 254 -5.31 21.42 -14.16
CA THR A 254 -5.87 20.96 -12.88
C THR A 254 -7.35 21.33 -12.77
N ASP A 255 -8.19 20.34 -12.51
CA ASP A 255 -9.61 20.49 -12.21
C ASP A 255 -9.78 20.87 -10.72
N ALA A 256 -9.35 22.09 -10.37
CA ALA A 256 -9.27 22.57 -8.98
C ALA A 256 -10.63 22.60 -8.28
N ASP A 257 -11.67 23.05 -8.97
CA ASP A 257 -13.02 23.17 -8.38
C ASP A 257 -13.57 21.80 -7.98
N THR A 258 -13.38 20.79 -8.83
CA THR A 258 -13.78 19.41 -8.50
C THR A 258 -13.01 18.87 -7.30
N LEU A 259 -11.68 19.04 -7.25
CA LEU A 259 -10.86 18.55 -6.13
C LEU A 259 -11.27 19.21 -4.81
N LEU A 260 -11.48 20.51 -4.80
CA LEU A 260 -11.93 21.25 -3.62
C LEU A 260 -13.34 20.83 -3.17
N ALA A 261 -14.27 20.67 -4.11
CA ALA A 261 -15.63 20.22 -3.83
C ALA A 261 -15.66 18.80 -3.23
N LEU A 262 -14.88 17.85 -3.80
CA LEU A 262 -14.75 16.50 -3.27
C LEU A 262 -14.17 16.50 -1.86
N THR A 263 -13.18 17.34 -1.58
CA THR A 263 -12.56 17.48 -0.26
C THR A 263 -13.55 18.03 0.78
N HIS A 264 -14.32 19.06 0.46
CA HIS A 264 -15.36 19.57 1.36
C HIS A 264 -16.41 18.50 1.69
N ARG A 265 -16.83 17.72 0.68
CA ARG A 265 -17.77 16.60 0.88
C ARG A 265 -17.16 15.52 1.77
N ALA A 266 -15.88 15.16 1.56
CA ALA A 266 -15.17 14.15 2.34
C ALA A 266 -15.09 14.56 3.82
N ILE A 267 -14.63 15.78 4.12
CA ILE A 267 -14.52 16.27 5.51
C ILE A 267 -15.91 16.32 6.17
N GLY A 268 -16.93 16.85 5.48
CA GLY A 268 -18.27 16.95 6.03
C GLY A 268 -18.90 15.60 6.37
N TRP A 269 -18.67 14.59 5.53
CA TRP A 269 -19.12 13.23 5.80
C TRP A 269 -18.39 12.59 7.00
N MET A 270 -17.06 12.75 7.08
CA MET A 270 -16.27 12.20 8.19
C MET A 270 -16.64 12.86 9.53
N GLU A 271 -16.85 14.19 9.56
CA GLU A 271 -17.33 14.91 10.76
C GLU A 271 -18.66 14.35 11.26
N GLN A 272 -19.59 14.11 10.33
CA GLN A 272 -20.89 13.55 10.66
C GLN A 272 -20.79 12.11 11.15
N TYR A 273 -20.01 11.28 10.47
CA TYR A 273 -19.87 9.87 10.82
C TYR A 273 -19.18 9.68 12.17
N PHE A 274 -18.08 10.40 12.41
CA PHE A 274 -17.31 10.30 13.66
C PHE A 274 -17.94 11.12 14.81
N GLY A 275 -18.94 11.98 14.53
CA GLY A 275 -19.53 12.85 15.54
C GLY A 275 -18.56 13.86 16.14
N ARG A 276 -17.46 14.17 15.42
CA ARG A 276 -16.40 15.09 15.84
C ARG A 276 -16.01 16.02 14.69
N PRO A 277 -15.84 17.34 14.98
CA PRO A 277 -15.35 18.28 13.99
C PRO A 277 -13.94 17.91 13.55
N TYR A 278 -13.51 18.45 12.40
CA TYR A 278 -12.14 18.36 11.93
C TYR A 278 -11.15 18.84 13.03
N PRO A 279 -10.13 18.04 13.39
CA PRO A 279 -9.38 18.26 14.63
C PRO A 279 -8.23 19.27 14.55
N PHE A 280 -7.91 19.79 13.36
CA PHE A 280 -6.78 20.70 13.15
C PHE A 280 -7.22 22.07 12.68
N GLU A 281 -6.28 23.01 12.59
CA GLU A 281 -6.55 24.43 12.31
C GLU A 281 -7.00 24.66 10.87
N LYS A 282 -6.30 24.06 9.90
CA LYS A 282 -6.54 24.24 8.47
C LYS A 282 -6.41 22.93 7.71
N PHE A 283 -6.96 22.90 6.50
CA PHE A 283 -6.80 21.80 5.55
C PHE A 283 -6.42 22.38 4.19
N ASP A 284 -5.17 22.21 3.78
CA ASP A 284 -4.71 22.54 2.44
C ASP A 284 -4.36 21.26 1.68
N LEU A 285 -4.64 21.25 0.37
CA LEU A 285 -4.20 20.20 -0.55
C LEU A 285 -2.99 20.68 -1.34
N MET A 286 -2.02 19.83 -1.53
CA MET A 286 -0.90 20.09 -2.41
C MET A 286 -0.71 18.93 -3.39
N LEU A 287 -0.66 19.23 -4.70
CA LEU A 287 -0.29 18.23 -5.70
C LEU A 287 1.23 18.24 -5.84
N ALA A 288 1.88 17.24 -5.25
CA ALA A 288 3.33 17.12 -5.21
C ALA A 288 3.85 16.45 -6.50
N PRO A 289 4.82 17.08 -7.20
CA PRO A 289 5.47 16.47 -8.36
C PRO A 289 6.36 15.31 -7.93
N ALA A 290 6.37 14.25 -8.74
CA ALA A 290 7.19 13.06 -8.50
C ALA A 290 6.99 12.44 -7.09
N PHE A 291 5.79 12.54 -6.56
CA PHE A 291 5.44 12.04 -5.24
C PHE A 291 5.31 10.51 -5.27
N PRO A 292 6.03 9.78 -4.39
CA PRO A 292 6.13 8.33 -4.51
C PRO A 292 4.87 7.57 -4.03
N PHE A 293 3.93 8.26 -3.34
CA PHE A 293 2.71 7.66 -2.79
C PHE A 293 1.46 8.18 -3.50
N GLY A 294 0.29 7.65 -3.17
CA GLY A 294 -1.00 8.19 -3.62
C GLY A 294 -1.30 9.53 -2.97
N GLY A 295 -1.16 9.56 -1.65
CA GLY A 295 -1.28 10.72 -0.79
C GLY A 295 -0.41 10.57 0.46
N MET A 296 -0.46 11.60 1.31
CA MET A 296 0.13 11.61 2.64
C MET A 296 -0.64 12.59 3.52
N GLU A 297 -1.04 12.13 4.67
CA GLU A 297 -2.04 12.70 5.56
C GLU A 297 -1.59 13.91 6.40
N HIS A 298 -0.46 14.54 6.15
CA HIS A 298 0.07 15.61 7.00
C HIS A 298 -1.02 16.61 7.43
N PRO A 299 -1.32 16.77 8.74
CA PRO A 299 -2.29 17.75 9.20
C PRO A 299 -1.98 19.16 8.68
N GLY A 300 -2.99 19.82 8.14
CA GLY A 300 -2.86 21.18 7.61
C GLY A 300 -2.29 21.28 6.20
N VAL A 301 -1.56 20.31 5.66
CA VAL A 301 -1.02 20.29 4.29
C VAL A 301 -0.96 18.87 3.74
N VAL A 302 -2.10 18.34 3.36
CA VAL A 302 -2.22 16.99 2.78
C VAL A 302 -1.63 16.99 1.37
N MET A 303 -0.70 16.06 1.12
CA MET A 303 0.02 15.98 -0.15
C MET A 303 -0.51 14.81 -0.99
N PHE A 304 -0.64 15.03 -2.31
CA PHE A 304 -1.12 14.04 -3.27
C PHE A 304 -0.18 13.93 -4.45
N ASN A 305 -0.12 12.75 -5.05
CA ASN A 305 0.61 12.53 -6.29
C ASN A 305 -0.04 13.28 -7.45
N GLU A 306 0.66 14.23 -8.03
CA GLU A 306 0.19 15.09 -9.12
C GLU A 306 -0.32 14.27 -10.32
N ASP A 307 0.40 13.21 -10.72
CA ASP A 307 0.06 12.42 -11.91
C ASP A 307 -1.21 11.57 -11.74
N ARG A 308 -1.59 11.27 -10.50
CA ARG A 308 -2.84 10.58 -10.18
C ARG A 308 -4.04 11.53 -10.12
N PHE A 309 -3.79 12.81 -9.86
CA PHE A 309 -4.82 13.82 -9.64
C PHE A 309 -5.12 14.68 -10.87
N ILE A 310 -4.15 14.90 -11.75
CA ILE A 310 -4.31 15.66 -13.00
C ILE A 310 -4.51 14.68 -14.16
N PHE A 311 -5.71 14.68 -14.73
CA PHE A 311 -6.05 13.81 -15.85
C PHE A 311 -5.66 14.45 -17.18
N ARG A 312 -4.69 13.87 -17.88
CA ARG A 312 -4.22 14.34 -19.21
C ARG A 312 -5.05 13.81 -20.38
N GLU A 313 -5.93 12.88 -20.09
CA GLU A 313 -6.95 12.36 -21.01
C GLU A 313 -8.26 12.20 -20.27
N ARG A 314 -9.36 12.02 -21.00
CA ARG A 314 -10.66 11.75 -20.37
C ARG A 314 -10.55 10.57 -19.41
N PRO A 315 -10.83 10.75 -18.10
CA PRO A 315 -10.72 9.66 -17.14
C PRO A 315 -11.87 8.65 -17.29
N THR A 316 -11.57 7.38 -17.11
CA THR A 316 -12.57 6.33 -16.94
C THR A 316 -13.24 6.43 -15.55
N LEU A 317 -14.39 5.76 -15.37
CA LEU A 317 -15.05 5.70 -14.06
C LEU A 317 -14.12 5.21 -12.94
N PRO A 318 -13.38 4.09 -13.07
CA PRO A 318 -12.44 3.66 -12.03
C PRO A 318 -11.38 4.71 -11.68
N ARG A 319 -10.86 5.47 -12.64
CA ARG A 319 -9.88 6.54 -12.37
C ARG A 319 -10.49 7.70 -11.57
N ARG A 320 -11.72 8.11 -11.88
CA ARG A 320 -12.43 9.16 -11.10
C ARG A 320 -12.70 8.70 -9.67
N LEU A 321 -13.22 7.48 -9.51
CA LEU A 321 -13.51 6.91 -8.19
C LEU A 321 -12.22 6.71 -7.37
N GLY A 322 -11.14 6.26 -8.00
CA GLY A 322 -9.84 6.10 -7.36
C GLY A 322 -9.29 7.44 -6.83
N ARG A 323 -9.41 8.53 -7.60
CA ARG A 323 -9.04 9.88 -7.15
C ARG A 323 -9.85 10.31 -5.92
N PHE A 324 -11.17 10.13 -5.95
CA PHE A 324 -12.02 10.46 -4.80
C PHE A 324 -11.75 9.56 -3.59
N SER A 325 -11.56 8.27 -3.82
CA SER A 325 -11.19 7.32 -2.75
C SER A 325 -9.87 7.71 -2.06
N THR A 326 -8.87 8.21 -2.82
CA THR A 326 -7.62 8.71 -2.22
C THR A 326 -7.87 9.96 -1.38
N ILE A 327 -8.68 10.93 -1.82
CA ILE A 327 -9.06 12.08 -1.00
C ILE A 327 -9.74 11.63 0.30
N LEU A 328 -10.69 10.71 0.21
CA LEU A 328 -11.41 10.17 1.36
C LEU A 328 -10.47 9.45 2.35
N HIS A 329 -9.46 8.73 1.85
CA HIS A 329 -8.44 8.07 2.64
C HIS A 329 -7.61 9.06 3.45
N GLU A 330 -7.04 10.08 2.79
CA GLU A 330 -6.21 11.09 3.48
C GLU A 330 -7.04 11.97 4.44
N VAL A 331 -8.32 12.20 4.12
CA VAL A 331 -9.23 12.88 5.04
C VAL A 331 -9.55 12.02 6.26
N ALA A 332 -9.76 10.72 6.10
CA ALA A 332 -10.02 9.80 7.21
C ALA A 332 -8.84 9.73 8.19
N HIS A 333 -7.62 9.81 7.68
CA HIS A 333 -6.42 9.86 8.51
C HIS A 333 -6.39 11.00 9.51
N GLN A 334 -7.07 12.12 9.24
CA GLN A 334 -7.11 13.25 10.16
C GLN A 334 -7.68 12.86 11.54
N TRP A 335 -8.51 11.80 11.60
CA TRP A 335 -8.99 11.19 12.85
C TRP A 335 -8.20 9.93 13.20
N PHE A 336 -7.91 9.06 12.21
CA PHE A 336 -7.17 7.79 12.40
C PHE A 336 -5.75 7.87 11.83
N GLY A 337 -4.79 8.14 12.68
CA GLY A 337 -3.39 8.39 12.34
C GLY A 337 -2.89 9.71 12.94
N ASP A 338 -3.68 10.78 12.79
CA ASP A 338 -3.30 12.12 13.21
C ASP A 338 -3.86 12.48 14.58
N LEU A 339 -5.19 12.50 14.75
CA LEU A 339 -5.82 12.75 16.04
C LEU A 339 -5.47 11.61 17.03
N VAL A 340 -5.76 10.38 16.66
CA VAL A 340 -5.40 9.19 17.41
C VAL A 340 -4.36 8.41 16.59
N THR A 341 -3.14 8.31 17.10
CA THR A 341 -2.02 7.64 16.43
C THR A 341 -1.75 6.29 17.12
N MET A 342 -1.31 5.28 16.37
CA MET A 342 -0.83 4.04 16.96
C MET A 342 0.32 4.32 17.94
N ARG A 343 0.43 3.51 19.00
CA ARG A 343 1.51 3.63 19.99
C ARG A 343 2.86 3.23 19.42
N TRP A 344 2.85 2.21 18.56
CA TRP A 344 4.01 1.73 17.81
C TRP A 344 3.58 1.25 16.42
N PHE A 345 4.51 1.12 15.49
CA PHE A 345 4.20 0.71 14.11
C PHE A 345 3.80 -0.77 13.95
N ASP A 346 3.81 -1.57 15.03
CA ASP A 346 3.18 -2.89 15.06
C ASP A 346 1.66 -2.83 14.84
N ASP A 347 1.04 -1.68 15.18
CA ASP A 347 -0.36 -1.35 14.94
C ASP A 347 -0.58 -0.42 13.72
N LEU A 348 0.31 -0.45 12.74
CA LEU A 348 0.21 0.38 11.52
C LEU A 348 -1.16 0.28 10.83
N TRP A 349 -1.79 -0.91 10.87
CA TRP A 349 -3.12 -1.12 10.30
C TRP A 349 -4.22 -0.26 10.93
N LEU A 350 -4.02 0.18 12.17
CA LEU A 350 -4.98 1.03 12.91
C LEU A 350 -5.19 2.38 12.22
N LYS A 351 -4.19 2.88 11.49
CA LYS A 351 -4.36 4.06 10.64
C LYS A 351 -4.67 3.69 9.19
N GLU A 352 -3.87 2.88 8.52
CA GLU A 352 -3.98 2.62 7.08
C GLU A 352 -5.21 1.78 6.72
N GLY A 353 -5.44 0.70 7.47
CA GLY A 353 -6.60 -0.17 7.26
C GLY A 353 -7.90 0.55 7.57
N PHE A 354 -7.91 1.36 8.64
CA PHE A 354 -9.09 2.13 9.01
C PHE A 354 -9.39 3.22 7.99
N ALA A 355 -8.38 3.99 7.55
CA ALA A 355 -8.56 5.02 6.53
C ALA A 355 -9.07 4.44 5.20
N THR A 356 -8.53 3.30 4.76
CA THR A 356 -9.00 2.59 3.56
C THR A 356 -10.46 2.11 3.71
N TYR A 357 -10.83 1.57 4.87
CA TYR A 357 -12.20 1.14 5.14
C TYR A 357 -13.18 2.31 5.12
N MET A 358 -12.84 3.42 5.78
CA MET A 358 -13.67 4.61 5.83
C MET A 358 -13.80 5.28 4.47
N ALA A 359 -12.74 5.26 3.66
CA ALA A 359 -12.80 5.76 2.29
C ALA A 359 -13.82 4.99 1.44
N ALA A 360 -13.83 3.65 1.52
CA ALA A 360 -14.79 2.83 0.81
C ALA A 360 -16.23 3.06 1.31
N LYS A 361 -16.41 3.15 2.63
CA LYS A 361 -17.69 3.40 3.27
C LYS A 361 -18.26 4.78 2.89
N ALA A 362 -17.44 5.81 2.98
CA ALA A 362 -17.82 7.18 2.60
C ALA A 362 -18.14 7.27 1.10
N LEU A 363 -17.34 6.62 0.24
CA LEU A 363 -17.59 6.60 -1.20
C LEU A 363 -18.93 5.92 -1.52
N ALA A 364 -19.29 4.84 -0.83
CA ALA A 364 -20.57 4.16 -1.02
C ALA A 364 -21.77 5.05 -0.69
N GLU A 365 -21.65 5.92 0.31
CA GLU A 365 -22.72 6.83 0.72
C GLU A 365 -22.74 8.14 -0.09
N LEU A 366 -21.55 8.69 -0.42
CA LEU A 366 -21.43 9.92 -1.20
C LEU A 366 -21.68 9.74 -2.70
N GLU A 367 -21.40 8.56 -3.23
CA GLU A 367 -21.56 8.19 -4.64
C GLU A 367 -22.28 6.83 -4.76
N PRO A 368 -23.60 6.73 -4.41
CA PRO A 368 -24.32 5.44 -4.38
C PRO A 368 -24.29 4.68 -5.72
N SER A 369 -24.25 5.39 -6.84
CA SER A 369 -24.17 4.80 -8.18
C SER A 369 -22.78 4.22 -8.53
N SER A 370 -21.78 4.41 -7.66
CA SER A 370 -20.40 3.99 -7.91
C SER A 370 -20.15 2.50 -7.67
N ASP A 371 -21.07 1.79 -7.03
CA ASP A 371 -20.84 0.42 -6.55
C ASP A 371 -19.51 0.30 -5.76
N ALA A 372 -19.28 1.22 -4.81
CA ALA A 372 -18.01 1.34 -4.11
C ALA A 372 -17.58 0.04 -3.43
N TRP A 373 -18.51 -0.75 -2.90
CA TRP A 373 -18.19 -2.05 -2.29
C TRP A 373 -17.77 -3.11 -3.31
N LYS A 374 -18.25 -3.04 -4.55
CA LYS A 374 -17.74 -3.84 -5.67
C LYS A 374 -16.29 -3.45 -6.01
N THR A 375 -16.03 -2.13 -6.13
CA THR A 375 -14.67 -1.60 -6.33
C THR A 375 -13.75 -2.03 -5.18
N PHE A 376 -14.21 -1.92 -3.93
CA PHE A 376 -13.48 -2.35 -2.75
C PHE A 376 -13.11 -3.84 -2.82
N TYR A 377 -14.08 -4.71 -3.12
CA TYR A 377 -13.82 -6.14 -3.30
C TYR A 377 -12.75 -6.39 -4.36
N GLN A 378 -12.90 -5.80 -5.56
CA GLN A 378 -12.01 -6.02 -6.70
C GLN A 378 -10.57 -5.53 -6.45
N SER A 379 -10.41 -4.46 -5.66
CA SER A 379 -9.10 -3.88 -5.36
C SER A 379 -8.44 -4.52 -4.15
N ASN A 380 -9.19 -4.75 -3.07
CA ASN A 380 -8.62 -5.14 -1.79
C ASN A 380 -8.52 -6.66 -1.59
N LYS A 381 -9.59 -7.42 -1.90
CA LYS A 381 -9.58 -8.85 -1.62
C LYS A 381 -8.51 -9.63 -2.39
N PRO A 382 -8.36 -9.47 -3.73
CA PRO A 382 -7.31 -10.18 -4.46
C PRO A 382 -5.90 -9.83 -3.99
N ALA A 383 -5.63 -8.56 -3.65
CA ALA A 383 -4.33 -8.13 -3.15
C ALA A 383 -4.04 -8.73 -1.76
N ALA A 384 -5.04 -8.73 -0.86
CA ALA A 384 -4.92 -9.35 0.47
C ALA A 384 -4.71 -10.86 0.36
N TYR A 385 -5.52 -11.56 -0.44
CA TYR A 385 -5.42 -13.01 -0.64
C TYR A 385 -4.10 -13.41 -1.29
N GLY A 386 -3.59 -12.58 -2.22
CA GLY A 386 -2.28 -12.78 -2.86
C GLY A 386 -1.11 -12.85 -1.87
N VAL A 387 -1.24 -12.23 -0.70
CA VAL A 387 -0.24 -12.28 0.38
C VAL A 387 -0.63 -13.33 1.43
N ASP A 388 -1.90 -13.35 1.84
CA ASP A 388 -2.35 -14.19 2.95
C ASP A 388 -2.37 -15.70 2.65
N GLN A 389 -2.39 -16.07 1.37
CA GLN A 389 -2.23 -17.46 0.92
C GLN A 389 -0.77 -17.92 0.84
N THR A 390 0.21 -17.05 1.15
CA THR A 390 1.63 -17.38 1.01
C THR A 390 2.26 -17.83 2.32
N THR A 391 3.40 -18.52 2.24
CA THR A 391 4.20 -18.87 3.43
C THR A 391 4.91 -17.66 4.07
N GLY A 392 4.88 -16.49 3.40
CA GLY A 392 5.40 -15.23 3.92
C GLY A 392 4.34 -14.33 4.54
N THR A 393 3.09 -14.80 4.72
CA THR A 393 2.03 -14.00 5.33
C THR A 393 2.36 -13.59 6.76
N THR A 394 1.86 -12.42 7.17
CA THR A 394 1.99 -11.87 8.51
C THR A 394 0.61 -11.59 9.11
N PRO A 395 0.49 -11.53 10.44
CA PRO A 395 -0.74 -11.03 11.07
C PRO A 395 -0.96 -9.54 10.78
N LEU A 396 -2.12 -9.00 11.14
CA LEU A 396 -2.37 -7.55 11.08
C LEU A 396 -1.48 -6.80 12.08
N TRP A 397 -1.44 -7.27 13.32
CA TRP A 397 -0.50 -6.81 14.32
C TRP A 397 0.86 -7.47 14.08
N GLN A 398 1.88 -6.67 13.72
CA GLN A 398 3.19 -7.15 13.32
C GLN A 398 4.23 -6.67 14.33
N GLU A 399 4.75 -7.57 15.15
CA GLU A 399 5.82 -7.23 16.08
C GLU A 399 7.03 -6.62 15.35
N LEU A 400 7.38 -5.38 15.70
CA LEU A 400 8.51 -4.64 15.15
C LEU A 400 9.51 -4.33 16.25
N ALA A 401 10.71 -4.90 16.15
CA ALA A 401 11.78 -4.68 17.12
C ALA A 401 12.48 -3.32 16.93
N ASN A 402 12.39 -2.75 15.71
CA ASN A 402 13.03 -1.48 15.33
C ASN A 402 12.21 -0.76 14.25
N LEU A 403 12.17 0.57 14.26
CA LEU A 403 11.47 1.38 13.25
C LEU A 403 12.03 1.22 11.83
N ASP A 404 13.27 0.81 11.67
CA ASP A 404 13.81 0.46 10.34
C ASP A 404 12.99 -0.63 9.64
N GLN A 405 12.35 -1.53 10.41
CA GLN A 405 11.48 -2.58 9.89
C GLN A 405 10.09 -2.07 9.50
N ALA A 406 9.68 -0.88 9.95
CA ALA A 406 8.36 -0.34 9.67
C ALA A 406 8.11 -0.20 8.15
N LYS A 407 9.16 0.10 7.35
CA LYS A 407 9.05 0.15 5.89
C LYS A 407 8.55 -1.16 5.27
N SER A 408 8.89 -2.30 5.87
CA SER A 408 8.44 -3.62 5.43
C SER A 408 7.00 -3.94 5.85
N ALA A 409 6.46 -3.29 6.88
CA ALA A 409 5.09 -3.50 7.32
C ALA A 409 4.06 -2.92 6.34
N TYR A 410 4.41 -1.87 5.59
CA TYR A 410 3.55 -1.31 4.55
C TYR A 410 3.30 -2.32 3.43
N GLY A 411 2.05 -2.60 3.12
CA GLY A 411 1.68 -3.56 2.07
C GLY A 411 0.26 -4.10 2.21
N ALA A 412 -0.05 -5.15 1.47
CA ALA A 412 -1.41 -5.68 1.32
C ALA A 412 -2.06 -6.12 2.64
N ILE A 413 -1.29 -6.48 3.66
CA ILE A 413 -1.85 -6.84 4.97
C ILE A 413 -2.48 -5.61 5.64
N VAL A 414 -1.78 -4.50 5.71
CA VAL A 414 -2.29 -3.29 6.38
C VAL A 414 -3.29 -2.50 5.52
N TYR A 415 -3.12 -2.46 4.18
CA TYR A 415 -3.98 -1.67 3.27
C TYR A 415 -5.19 -2.43 2.73
N ASN A 416 -5.14 -3.76 2.66
CA ASN A 416 -6.15 -4.55 1.96
C ASN A 416 -6.83 -5.60 2.86
N LYS A 417 -6.09 -6.36 3.67
CA LYS A 417 -6.67 -7.29 4.66
C LYS A 417 -7.37 -6.52 5.78
N ALA A 418 -6.69 -5.55 6.40
CA ALA A 418 -7.24 -4.82 7.54
C ALA A 418 -8.61 -4.18 7.25
N PRO A 419 -8.81 -3.40 6.16
CA PRO A 419 -10.13 -2.85 5.86
C PRO A 419 -11.17 -3.92 5.56
N SER A 420 -10.77 -5.07 5.00
CA SER A 420 -11.67 -6.20 4.77
C SER A 420 -12.12 -6.85 6.09
N VAL A 421 -11.21 -6.94 7.07
CA VAL A 421 -11.51 -7.43 8.42
C VAL A 421 -12.37 -6.41 9.19
N LEU A 422 -12.17 -5.10 8.98
CA LEU A 422 -13.05 -4.06 9.55
C LEU A 422 -14.46 -4.12 8.97
N LYS A 423 -14.62 -4.42 7.67
CA LYS A 423 -15.94 -4.66 7.06
C LYS A 423 -16.63 -5.86 7.71
N GLN A 424 -15.91 -6.95 7.93
CA GLN A 424 -16.40 -8.14 8.63
C GLN A 424 -16.77 -7.81 10.09
N LEU A 425 -15.96 -7.05 10.80
CA LEU A 425 -16.25 -6.63 12.18
C LEU A 425 -17.53 -5.78 12.25
N ASN A 426 -17.68 -4.82 11.34
CA ASN A 426 -18.88 -4.01 11.27
C ASN A 426 -20.13 -4.89 11.01
N TYR A 427 -20.05 -5.83 10.09
CA TYR A 427 -21.17 -6.76 9.84
C TYR A 427 -21.48 -7.67 11.05
N LEU A 428 -20.45 -8.03 11.83
CA LEU A 428 -20.57 -8.87 13.02
C LEU A 428 -21.28 -8.14 14.18
N VAL A 429 -20.91 -6.87 14.44
CA VAL A 429 -21.44 -6.10 15.58
C VAL A 429 -22.64 -5.23 15.23
N GLY A 430 -22.81 -4.94 13.93
CA GLY A 430 -23.84 -4.03 13.39
C GLY A 430 -23.38 -2.57 13.37
N GLU A 431 -23.90 -1.81 12.40
CA GLU A 431 -23.46 -0.44 12.08
C GLU A 431 -23.51 0.51 13.28
N LYS A 432 -24.62 0.49 14.03
CA LYS A 432 -24.79 1.43 15.19
C LYS A 432 -23.78 1.19 16.28
N ALA A 433 -23.48 -0.08 16.59
CA ALA A 433 -22.49 -0.43 17.60
C ALA A 433 -21.07 -0.10 17.14
N PHE A 434 -20.76 -0.39 15.87
CA PHE A 434 -19.48 -0.05 15.28
C PHE A 434 -19.22 1.46 15.32
N GLN A 435 -20.17 2.28 14.86
CA GLN A 435 -20.06 3.74 14.85
C GLN A 435 -19.92 4.31 16.28
N ALA A 436 -20.73 3.82 17.22
CA ALA A 436 -20.67 4.27 18.62
C ALA A 436 -19.32 3.92 19.28
N GLY A 437 -18.79 2.72 19.06
CA GLY A 437 -17.48 2.31 19.56
C GLY A 437 -16.34 3.15 18.96
N VAL A 438 -16.39 3.43 17.65
CA VAL A 438 -15.43 4.30 16.97
C VAL A 438 -15.49 5.73 17.53
N HIS A 439 -16.69 6.28 17.74
CA HIS A 439 -16.85 7.60 18.34
C HIS A 439 -16.20 7.67 19.73
N GLN A 440 -16.45 6.67 20.58
CA GLN A 440 -15.89 6.62 21.92
C GLN A 440 -14.36 6.49 21.90
N PHE A 441 -13.82 5.61 21.07
CA PHE A 441 -12.38 5.46 20.88
C PHE A 441 -11.70 6.77 20.49
N LEU A 442 -12.25 7.52 19.51
CA LEU A 442 -11.73 8.82 19.10
C LEU A 442 -11.86 9.88 20.19
N SER A 443 -12.84 9.75 21.09
CA SER A 443 -13.04 10.67 22.20
C SER A 443 -12.05 10.45 23.32
N ASP A 444 -11.82 9.20 23.69
CA ASP A 444 -10.95 8.83 24.81
C ASP A 444 -9.46 9.03 24.51
N HIS A 445 -9.09 8.91 23.21
CA HIS A 445 -7.69 8.97 22.80
C HIS A 445 -7.35 10.22 21.96
N ALA A 446 -8.19 11.25 21.98
CA ALA A 446 -7.96 12.47 21.19
C ALA A 446 -6.60 13.12 21.47
N TYR A 447 -5.81 13.36 20.42
CA TYR A 447 -4.43 13.87 20.47
C TYR A 447 -3.44 12.98 21.23
N ALA A 448 -3.78 11.72 21.44
CA ALA A 448 -2.97 10.72 22.11
C ALA A 448 -2.69 9.51 21.21
N ASN A 449 -2.17 8.45 21.82
CA ASN A 449 -1.85 7.19 21.14
C ASN A 449 -2.72 6.06 21.67
N ALA A 450 -3.03 5.09 20.83
CA ALA A 450 -3.85 3.94 21.17
C ALA A 450 -3.34 2.66 20.51
N THR A 451 -3.89 1.53 20.94
CA THR A 451 -3.63 0.19 20.42
C THR A 451 -4.89 -0.41 19.78
N TRP A 452 -4.72 -1.51 19.04
CA TRP A 452 -5.87 -2.22 18.50
C TRP A 452 -6.81 -2.79 19.60
N GLN A 453 -6.28 -3.11 20.78
CA GLN A 453 -7.06 -3.58 21.92
C GLN A 453 -8.03 -2.48 22.42
N ASP A 454 -7.57 -1.23 22.46
CA ASP A 454 -8.39 -0.08 22.83
C ASP A 454 -9.58 0.06 21.85
N LEU A 455 -9.32 -0.02 20.54
CA LEU A 455 -10.38 0.07 19.52
C LEU A 455 -11.40 -1.07 19.64
N LEU A 456 -10.93 -2.33 19.69
CA LEU A 456 -11.84 -3.47 19.81
C LEU A 456 -12.58 -3.46 21.15
N GLY A 457 -11.96 -2.97 22.24
CA GLY A 457 -12.58 -2.79 23.53
C GLY A 457 -13.81 -1.89 23.46
N GLU A 458 -13.67 -0.70 22.83
CA GLU A 458 -14.79 0.25 22.71
C GLU A 458 -15.90 -0.25 21.77
N ILE A 459 -15.54 -0.88 20.64
CA ILE A 459 -16.52 -1.49 19.73
C ILE A 459 -17.26 -2.65 20.42
N GLY A 460 -16.55 -3.46 21.20
CA GLY A 460 -17.13 -4.58 21.96
C GLY A 460 -18.10 -4.10 23.05
N LYS A 461 -17.74 -3.06 23.79
CA LYS A 461 -18.62 -2.42 24.80
C LYS A 461 -19.89 -1.89 24.13
N ALA A 462 -19.77 -1.14 23.04
CA ALA A 462 -20.91 -0.59 22.30
C ALA A 462 -21.81 -1.69 21.73
N GLY A 463 -21.24 -2.84 21.32
CA GLY A 463 -21.96 -4.00 20.78
C GLY A 463 -22.45 -4.98 21.84
N GLY A 464 -22.17 -4.75 23.12
CA GLY A 464 -22.57 -5.64 24.23
C GLY A 464 -21.95 -7.04 24.16
N ARG A 465 -20.75 -7.19 23.58
CA ARG A 465 -20.06 -8.48 23.38
C ARG A 465 -18.54 -8.36 23.48
N SER A 466 -17.86 -9.39 24.01
CA SER A 466 -16.41 -9.46 23.93
C SER A 466 -15.96 -9.70 22.47
N LEU A 467 -14.92 -8.98 22.06
CA LEU A 467 -14.22 -9.15 20.79
C LEU A 467 -12.84 -9.80 20.94
N ASP A 468 -12.50 -10.38 22.11
CA ASP A 468 -11.18 -11.00 22.37
C ASP A 468 -10.88 -12.15 21.40
N ALA A 469 -11.88 -13.02 21.16
CA ALA A 469 -11.75 -14.12 20.19
C ALA A 469 -11.56 -13.58 18.76
N PHE A 470 -12.23 -12.48 18.41
CA PHE A 470 -12.06 -11.81 17.12
C PHE A 470 -10.64 -11.25 16.99
N GLY A 471 -10.16 -10.51 18.00
CA GLY A 471 -8.79 -9.97 18.06
C GLY A 471 -7.74 -11.06 17.91
N LYS A 472 -7.86 -12.15 18.69
CA LYS A 472 -6.92 -13.27 18.61
C LYS A 472 -6.87 -13.92 17.20
N ASN A 473 -8.01 -14.07 16.53
CA ASN A 473 -8.06 -14.74 15.25
C ASN A 473 -7.73 -13.84 14.06
N PHE A 474 -8.07 -12.54 14.09
CA PHE A 474 -7.90 -11.66 12.94
C PHE A 474 -6.75 -10.65 13.09
N MET A 475 -6.39 -10.22 14.34
CA MET A 475 -5.28 -9.30 14.54
C MET A 475 -3.95 -10.02 14.73
N GLN A 476 -3.92 -11.08 15.55
CA GLN A 476 -2.68 -11.75 15.94
C GLN A 476 -2.35 -13.01 15.12
N ARG A 477 -3.33 -13.58 14.46
CA ARG A 477 -3.15 -14.81 13.67
C ARG A 477 -2.81 -14.48 12.21
N PRO A 478 -1.71 -15.02 11.64
CA PRO A 478 -1.38 -14.82 10.23
C PRO A 478 -2.27 -15.67 9.32
N GLY A 479 -2.39 -15.25 8.06
CA GLY A 479 -3.11 -16.00 7.04
C GLY A 479 -4.62 -15.85 7.13
N MET A 480 -5.32 -16.73 6.45
CA MET A 480 -6.78 -16.67 6.25
C MET A 480 -7.38 -18.06 6.15
N PRO A 481 -8.72 -18.21 6.36
CA PRO A 481 -9.42 -19.43 6.04
C PRO A 481 -9.80 -19.51 4.57
N GLU A 482 -9.87 -20.73 4.05
CA GLU A 482 -10.63 -21.10 2.87
C GLU A 482 -11.95 -21.73 3.32
N VAL A 483 -13.05 -21.38 2.66
CA VAL A 483 -14.39 -21.94 2.94
C VAL A 483 -14.85 -22.71 1.73
N GLN A 484 -14.88 -24.04 1.87
CA GLN A 484 -15.37 -24.94 0.84
C GLN A 484 -16.86 -25.14 0.96
N GLN A 485 -17.59 -24.91 -0.12
CA GLN A 485 -18.99 -25.26 -0.28
C GLN A 485 -19.12 -26.75 -0.56
N ARG A 486 -19.97 -27.46 0.20
CA ARG A 486 -20.34 -28.86 -0.01
C ARG A 486 -21.84 -28.98 -0.19
N LEU A 487 -22.27 -29.13 -1.43
CA LEU A 487 -23.66 -29.25 -1.80
C LEU A 487 -24.01 -30.71 -2.06
N THR A 488 -25.09 -31.16 -1.43
CA THR A 488 -25.69 -32.47 -1.69
C THR A 488 -27.15 -32.27 -2.12
N VAL A 489 -27.48 -32.73 -3.30
CA VAL A 489 -28.86 -32.68 -3.86
C VAL A 489 -29.42 -34.08 -3.91
N ARG A 490 -30.68 -34.24 -3.50
CA ARG A 490 -31.51 -35.47 -3.63
C ARG A 490 -32.93 -35.09 -4.05
N ASP A 491 -33.47 -35.81 -4.99
CA ASP A 491 -34.85 -35.65 -5.48
C ASP A 491 -35.20 -34.19 -5.86
N GLY A 492 -34.25 -33.52 -6.57
CA GLY A 492 -34.39 -32.13 -7.01
C GLY A 492 -34.38 -31.09 -5.88
N LYS A 493 -33.97 -31.46 -4.66
CA LYS A 493 -33.89 -30.58 -3.50
C LYS A 493 -32.54 -30.64 -2.82
N ILE A 494 -32.17 -29.54 -2.12
CA ILE A 494 -30.98 -29.48 -1.28
C ILE A 494 -31.20 -30.44 -0.09
N ALA A 495 -30.47 -31.55 -0.05
CA ALA A 495 -30.42 -32.44 1.10
C ALA A 495 -29.50 -31.90 2.20
N LYS A 496 -28.37 -31.31 1.82
CA LYS A 496 -27.40 -30.66 2.72
C LYS A 496 -26.59 -29.61 1.97
N LEU A 497 -26.42 -28.45 2.58
CA LEU A 497 -25.42 -27.45 2.19
C LEU A 497 -24.54 -27.18 3.39
N GLU A 498 -23.25 -27.41 3.27
CA GLU A 498 -22.29 -27.30 4.35
C GLU A 498 -21.11 -26.39 3.93
N LEU A 499 -20.71 -25.49 4.81
CA LEU A 499 -19.53 -24.64 4.66
C LEU A 499 -18.42 -25.20 5.53
N VAL A 500 -17.30 -25.60 4.92
CA VAL A 500 -16.18 -26.24 5.62
C VAL A 500 -14.95 -25.35 5.56
N GLN A 501 -14.50 -24.89 6.72
CA GLN A 501 -13.31 -24.07 6.89
C GLN A 501 -12.03 -24.93 6.90
N LYS A 502 -10.98 -24.45 6.25
CA LYS A 502 -9.60 -24.94 6.39
C LYS A 502 -8.62 -23.77 6.32
N PRO A 503 -7.45 -23.85 6.95
CA PRO A 503 -6.43 -22.80 6.80
C PRO A 503 -5.86 -22.82 5.39
N ALA A 504 -5.65 -21.63 4.79
CA ALA A 504 -5.00 -21.48 3.49
C ALA A 504 -3.52 -21.92 3.53
N GLN A 505 -2.86 -21.76 4.68
CA GLN A 505 -1.48 -22.18 4.94
C GLN A 505 -1.36 -22.87 6.30
N ALA A 506 -0.41 -23.79 6.42
CA ALA A 506 -0.15 -24.53 7.67
C ALA A 506 0.20 -23.57 8.84
N LEU A 507 0.95 -22.49 8.56
CA LEU A 507 1.32 -21.48 9.56
C LEU A 507 0.11 -20.70 10.12
N SER A 508 -1.03 -20.73 9.42
CA SER A 508 -2.27 -20.10 9.89
C SER A 508 -2.92 -20.87 11.07
N GLY A 509 -2.35 -21.97 11.51
CA GLY A 509 -2.81 -22.76 12.67
C GLY A 509 -4.12 -23.53 12.42
N PRO A 510 -4.77 -24.04 13.50
CA PRO A 510 -5.93 -24.94 13.36
C PRO A 510 -7.19 -24.22 12.90
N ALA A 511 -8.05 -24.97 12.34
CA ALA A 511 -9.10 -24.80 11.42
C ALA A 511 -10.11 -23.67 11.55
N ALA A 512 -10.70 -23.35 12.67
CA ALA A 512 -11.88 -22.47 12.65
C ALA A 512 -11.54 -20.99 12.88
N TRP A 513 -12.09 -20.09 12.05
CA TRP A 513 -12.20 -18.66 12.29
C TRP A 513 -13.65 -18.30 12.57
N PRO A 514 -13.99 -17.79 13.77
CA PRO A 514 -15.34 -17.33 14.06
C PRO A 514 -15.68 -16.09 13.22
N MET A 515 -16.71 -16.18 12.37
CA MET A 515 -17.14 -15.06 11.54
C MET A 515 -18.61 -15.19 11.15
N ARG A 516 -19.17 -14.11 10.62
CA ARG A 516 -20.50 -14.09 10.04
C ARG A 516 -20.42 -13.77 8.55
N THR A 517 -21.20 -14.50 7.74
CA THR A 517 -21.28 -14.29 6.29
C THR A 517 -22.71 -14.42 5.81
N GLU A 518 -22.94 -14.18 4.52
CA GLU A 518 -24.18 -14.49 3.83
C GLU A 518 -23.94 -15.46 2.68
N VAL A 519 -24.85 -16.43 2.54
CA VAL A 519 -24.85 -17.39 1.45
C VAL A 519 -25.93 -17.00 0.44
N TRP A 520 -25.56 -16.89 -0.83
CA TRP A 520 -26.47 -16.73 -1.95
C TRP A 520 -26.77 -18.09 -2.59
N ILE A 521 -28.02 -18.34 -2.92
CA ILE A 521 -28.48 -19.53 -3.64
C ILE A 521 -29.27 -19.09 -4.87
N GLU A 522 -28.80 -19.41 -6.06
CA GLU A 522 -29.51 -19.16 -7.31
C GLU A 522 -30.37 -20.36 -7.69
N TYR A 523 -31.68 -20.16 -7.80
CA TYR A 523 -32.62 -21.21 -8.13
C TYR A 523 -33.02 -21.18 -9.61
N PRO A 524 -33.38 -22.34 -10.21
CA PRO A 524 -33.99 -22.38 -11.52
C PRO A 524 -35.32 -21.62 -11.59
N VAL A 525 -35.58 -20.92 -12.68
CA VAL A 525 -36.85 -20.23 -12.91
C VAL A 525 -37.88 -21.23 -13.35
N ALA A 526 -39.03 -21.36 -12.62
CA ALA A 526 -40.11 -22.26 -13.00
C ALA A 526 -40.74 -21.84 -14.33
N GLY A 527 -40.81 -22.75 -15.32
CA GLY A 527 -41.47 -22.57 -16.60
C GLY A 527 -40.69 -21.78 -17.66
N GLY A 528 -39.41 -21.54 -17.48
CA GLY A 528 -38.56 -20.91 -18.51
C GLY A 528 -38.08 -21.96 -19.50
N ASN A 529 -38.54 -21.91 -20.77
CA ASN A 529 -37.78 -22.49 -21.88
C ASN A 529 -36.47 -21.67 -22.03
N ASP A 530 -35.34 -22.31 -21.94
CA ASP A 530 -34.01 -21.77 -21.95
C ASP A 530 -33.54 -21.19 -23.34
N ALA A 531 -34.45 -20.66 -24.13
CA ALA A 531 -34.23 -20.43 -25.55
C ALA A 531 -33.97 -18.97 -25.97
N SER A 532 -33.92 -18.02 -25.06
CA SER A 532 -33.49 -16.66 -25.42
C SER A 532 -32.04 -16.45 -25.00
N GLY A 533 -31.14 -16.46 -25.91
CA GLY A 533 -29.69 -16.15 -25.85
C GLY A 533 -28.90 -16.31 -24.53
N PRO A 534 -27.61 -16.58 -24.60
CA PRO A 534 -26.78 -16.89 -23.42
C PRO A 534 -26.55 -15.71 -22.43
N TYR A 535 -27.12 -14.52 -22.70
CA TYR A 535 -26.78 -13.29 -21.97
C TYR A 535 -27.98 -12.44 -21.54
N GLU A 536 -29.22 -12.99 -21.57
CA GLU A 536 -30.31 -12.30 -20.92
C GLU A 536 -30.23 -12.54 -19.41
N PRO A 537 -30.24 -11.46 -18.58
CA PRO A 537 -30.21 -11.58 -17.14
C PRO A 537 -31.27 -12.57 -16.66
N TYR A 538 -30.93 -13.43 -15.69
CA TYR A 538 -31.94 -14.15 -14.95
C TYR A 538 -32.93 -13.12 -14.44
N VAL A 539 -34.12 -13.09 -15.04
CA VAL A 539 -35.21 -12.35 -14.44
C VAL A 539 -35.45 -13.05 -13.10
N THR A 540 -35.08 -12.42 -12.02
CA THR A 540 -35.40 -12.83 -10.68
C THR A 540 -36.91 -12.78 -10.56
N ARG A 541 -37.61 -13.77 -11.13
CA ARG A 541 -38.98 -14.01 -10.78
C ARG A 541 -38.95 -14.39 -9.32
N LYS A 542 -39.72 -13.65 -8.51
CA LYS A 542 -39.91 -13.97 -7.11
C LYS A 542 -40.44 -15.40 -7.06
N THR A 543 -39.52 -16.36 -6.85
CA THR A 543 -39.93 -17.78 -6.62
C THR A 543 -40.65 -17.93 -5.28
N GLY A 544 -40.74 -16.85 -4.47
CA GLY A 544 -41.20 -16.88 -3.10
C GLY A 544 -40.17 -17.43 -2.12
N GLU A 545 -39.05 -17.95 -2.61
CA GLU A 545 -37.92 -18.45 -1.82
C GLU A 545 -36.92 -17.33 -1.54
N ALA A 546 -36.41 -17.29 -0.30
CA ALA A 546 -35.30 -16.39 0.02
C ALA A 546 -34.03 -16.88 -0.69
N ASN A 547 -33.31 -15.96 -1.35
CA ASN A 547 -32.09 -16.27 -2.11
C ASN A 547 -30.83 -16.15 -1.28
N HIS A 548 -30.85 -15.45 -0.14
CA HIS A 548 -29.68 -15.25 0.71
C HIS A 548 -29.99 -15.57 2.18
N PHE A 549 -28.97 -16.10 2.87
CA PHE A 549 -29.08 -16.60 4.22
C PHE A 549 -27.89 -16.15 5.06
N PRO A 550 -28.07 -15.44 6.19
CA PRO A 550 -26.99 -15.15 7.11
C PRO A 550 -26.54 -16.46 7.82
N VAL A 551 -25.23 -16.65 7.93
CA VAL A 551 -24.63 -17.84 8.54
C VAL A 551 -23.50 -17.42 9.48
N GLU A 552 -23.51 -17.95 10.71
CA GLU A 552 -22.40 -17.84 11.64
C GLU A 552 -21.48 -19.06 11.53
N LEU A 553 -20.24 -18.83 11.12
CA LEU A 553 -19.20 -19.85 11.02
C LEU A 553 -18.44 -19.90 12.35
N SER A 554 -18.88 -20.74 13.28
CA SER A 554 -18.24 -20.91 14.60
C SER A 554 -17.43 -22.21 14.74
N ALA A 555 -17.59 -23.13 13.77
CA ALA A 555 -16.96 -24.44 13.75
C ALA A 555 -16.25 -24.71 12.42
N VAL A 556 -15.46 -25.78 12.36
CA VAL A 556 -14.78 -26.23 11.12
C VAL A 556 -15.81 -26.53 10.00
N ALA A 557 -16.93 -27.10 10.34
CA ALA A 557 -18.02 -27.38 9.40
C ALA A 557 -19.34 -26.80 9.96
N THR A 558 -20.04 -26.00 9.15
CA THR A 558 -21.30 -25.36 9.51
C THR A 558 -22.34 -25.67 8.43
N GLU A 559 -23.46 -26.26 8.81
CA GLU A 559 -24.57 -26.49 7.89
C GLU A 559 -25.43 -25.23 7.73
N VAL A 560 -25.79 -24.89 6.50
CA VAL A 560 -26.76 -23.85 6.15
C VAL A 560 -28.17 -24.46 6.29
N VAL A 561 -28.66 -24.63 7.51
CA VAL A 561 -29.89 -25.32 7.82
C VAL A 561 -31.09 -24.76 7.07
N ALA A 562 -31.13 -23.42 6.88
CA ALA A 562 -32.22 -22.75 6.16
C ALA A 562 -32.32 -23.12 4.66
N ALA A 563 -31.25 -23.68 4.08
CA ALA A 563 -31.27 -24.17 2.70
C ALA A 563 -31.82 -25.57 2.52
N ARG A 564 -31.94 -26.37 3.62
CA ARG A 564 -32.39 -27.76 3.55
C ARG A 564 -33.82 -27.85 3.05
N GLY A 565 -34.06 -28.73 2.09
CA GLY A 565 -35.38 -28.94 1.50
C GLY A 565 -35.77 -27.95 0.40
N LYS A 566 -34.97 -26.89 0.19
CA LYS A 566 -35.17 -25.95 -0.92
C LYS A 566 -34.86 -26.63 -2.27
N LEU A 567 -35.27 -25.99 -3.39
CA LEU A 567 -34.97 -26.48 -4.74
C LEU A 567 -33.45 -26.63 -4.97
N ALA A 568 -33.10 -27.60 -5.82
CA ALA A 568 -31.71 -27.73 -6.28
C ALA A 568 -31.25 -26.44 -6.97
N PRO A 569 -30.10 -25.88 -6.60
CA PRO A 569 -29.66 -24.60 -7.13
C PRO A 569 -28.97 -24.72 -8.49
N ILE A 570 -28.93 -23.60 -9.22
CA ILE A 570 -28.04 -23.42 -10.37
C ILE A 570 -26.60 -23.27 -9.86
N PHE A 571 -26.39 -22.40 -8.86
CA PHE A 571 -25.15 -22.25 -8.13
C PHE A 571 -25.39 -21.75 -6.69
N VAL A 572 -24.35 -21.91 -5.87
CA VAL A 572 -24.27 -21.36 -4.51
C VAL A 572 -23.04 -20.47 -4.40
N PHE A 573 -23.12 -19.40 -3.62
CA PHE A 573 -21.99 -18.54 -3.30
C PHE A 573 -21.96 -18.18 -1.80
N ALA A 574 -20.90 -18.59 -1.10
CA ALA A 574 -20.83 -18.53 0.36
C ALA A 574 -20.51 -17.15 0.98
N ASN A 575 -20.18 -16.13 0.18
CA ASN A 575 -19.78 -14.81 0.68
C ASN A 575 -20.51 -13.67 -0.03
N TYR A 576 -21.83 -13.75 -0.13
CA TYR A 576 -22.64 -12.70 -0.74
C TYR A 576 -22.40 -11.36 -0.05
N GLN A 577 -22.34 -10.26 -0.83
CA GLN A 577 -21.97 -8.90 -0.39
C GLN A 577 -20.56 -8.78 0.22
N ASP A 578 -19.76 -9.83 0.13
CA ASP A 578 -18.36 -9.82 0.58
C ASP A 578 -18.18 -9.46 2.08
N TYR A 579 -19.05 -9.99 2.94
CA TYR A 579 -18.98 -9.70 4.37
C TYR A 579 -17.86 -10.48 5.09
N GLY A 580 -17.57 -11.71 4.66
CA GLY A 580 -16.53 -12.53 5.29
C GLY A 580 -15.13 -12.28 4.69
N TYR A 581 -14.09 -12.41 5.51
CA TYR A 581 -12.70 -12.43 5.04
C TYR A 581 -12.21 -13.87 4.89
N PHE A 582 -12.48 -14.47 3.77
CA PHE A 582 -12.09 -15.85 3.42
C PHE A 582 -12.13 -16.08 1.91
N LEU A 583 -11.39 -17.08 1.45
CA LEU A 583 -11.46 -17.55 0.07
C LEU A 583 -12.63 -18.51 -0.10
N THR A 584 -13.52 -18.25 -1.06
CA THR A 584 -14.65 -19.14 -1.37
C THR A 584 -14.23 -20.20 -2.36
N LEU A 585 -14.28 -21.47 -1.95
CA LEU A 585 -14.09 -22.62 -2.84
C LEU A 585 -15.46 -23.15 -3.26
N LEU A 586 -15.80 -22.94 -4.52
CA LEU A 586 -17.07 -23.36 -5.10
C LEU A 586 -17.21 -24.88 -5.13
N ASP A 587 -18.43 -25.40 -4.99
CA ASP A 587 -18.75 -26.81 -5.26
C ASP A 587 -18.76 -27.10 -6.77
N SER A 588 -18.70 -28.37 -7.14
CA SER A 588 -18.59 -28.80 -8.54
C SER A 588 -19.81 -28.42 -9.40
N THR A 589 -21.02 -28.39 -8.82
CA THR A 589 -22.27 -27.98 -9.52
C THR A 589 -22.17 -26.50 -9.86
N SER A 590 -21.76 -25.65 -8.90
CA SER A 590 -21.59 -24.22 -9.10
C SER A 590 -20.51 -23.91 -10.14
N VAL A 591 -19.34 -24.57 -10.07
CA VAL A 591 -18.27 -24.40 -11.08
C VAL A 591 -18.76 -24.79 -12.48
N SER A 592 -19.45 -25.93 -12.60
CA SER A 592 -19.96 -26.40 -13.90
C SER A 592 -20.99 -25.43 -14.49
N SER A 593 -21.99 -25.01 -13.72
CA SER A 593 -23.03 -24.09 -14.18
C SER A 593 -22.46 -22.73 -14.59
N LEU A 594 -21.59 -22.15 -13.76
CA LEU A 594 -20.96 -20.84 -14.03
C LEU A 594 -20.06 -20.89 -15.28
N SER A 595 -19.28 -21.96 -15.44
CA SER A 595 -18.42 -22.15 -16.61
C SER A 595 -19.21 -22.47 -17.89
N SER A 596 -20.46 -22.88 -17.78
CA SER A 596 -21.35 -23.20 -18.90
C SER A 596 -22.29 -22.03 -19.28
N GLY A 597 -22.05 -20.81 -18.75
CA GLY A 597 -22.76 -19.62 -19.16
C GLY A 597 -23.75 -19.05 -18.14
N ALA A 598 -24.00 -19.72 -17.00
CA ALA A 598 -24.86 -19.19 -15.94
C ALA A 598 -24.37 -17.83 -15.43
N LEU A 599 -23.06 -17.61 -15.43
CA LEU A 599 -22.40 -16.37 -15.01
C LEU A 599 -22.86 -15.15 -15.82
N GLY A 600 -23.08 -15.27 -17.13
CA GLY A 600 -23.56 -14.18 -18.00
C GLY A 600 -24.99 -13.74 -17.71
N ARG A 601 -25.76 -14.56 -16.99
CA ARG A 601 -27.15 -14.28 -16.63
C ARG A 601 -27.32 -13.66 -15.23
N VAL A 602 -26.22 -13.52 -14.45
CA VAL A 602 -26.26 -12.88 -13.11
C VAL A 602 -26.44 -11.38 -13.27
N GLY A 603 -27.62 -10.86 -12.93
CA GLY A 603 -27.95 -9.44 -13.06
C GLY A 603 -27.26 -8.53 -12.03
N ASP A 604 -27.00 -9.06 -10.81
CA ASP A 604 -26.24 -8.35 -9.77
C ASP A 604 -24.76 -8.26 -10.16
N GLY A 605 -24.30 -7.04 -10.53
CA GLY A 605 -22.92 -6.79 -10.96
C GLY A 605 -21.89 -7.06 -9.87
N PHE A 606 -22.25 -6.88 -8.59
CA PHE A 606 -21.33 -7.18 -7.49
C PHE A 606 -21.20 -8.70 -7.29
N LEU A 607 -22.31 -9.43 -7.27
CA LEU A 607 -22.29 -10.89 -7.20
C LEU A 607 -21.51 -11.48 -8.39
N ARG A 608 -21.76 -10.96 -9.61
CA ARG A 608 -21.04 -11.40 -10.82
C ARG A 608 -19.53 -11.18 -10.70
N ALA A 609 -19.09 -10.04 -10.15
CA ALA A 609 -17.68 -9.78 -9.91
C ALA A 609 -17.06 -10.78 -8.91
N MET A 610 -17.80 -11.13 -7.85
CA MET A 610 -17.38 -12.12 -6.84
C MET A 610 -17.30 -13.53 -7.41
N LEU A 611 -18.26 -13.93 -8.24
CA LEU A 611 -18.25 -15.23 -8.93
C LEU A 611 -17.06 -15.35 -9.91
N TRP A 612 -16.77 -14.30 -10.67
CA TRP A 612 -15.55 -14.20 -11.47
C TRP A 612 -14.29 -14.34 -10.61
N GLY A 613 -14.31 -13.77 -9.41
CA GLY A 613 -13.24 -13.89 -8.42
C GLY A 613 -13.02 -15.35 -8.02
N ALA A 614 -14.08 -16.02 -7.62
CA ALA A 614 -14.02 -17.42 -7.19
C ALA A 614 -13.57 -18.37 -8.30
N LEU A 615 -14.01 -18.17 -9.56
CA LEU A 615 -13.49 -18.94 -10.70
C LEU A 615 -12.00 -18.67 -10.95
N TRP A 616 -11.55 -17.43 -10.82
CA TRP A 616 -10.14 -17.08 -10.95
C TRP A 616 -9.28 -17.73 -9.87
N ASP A 617 -9.76 -17.80 -8.64
CA ASP A 617 -9.06 -18.48 -7.55
C ASP A 617 -8.92 -19.99 -7.83
N GLN A 618 -9.91 -20.61 -8.47
CA GLN A 618 -9.82 -21.99 -8.96
C GLN A 618 -8.70 -22.17 -10.02
N VAL A 619 -8.49 -21.14 -10.90
CA VAL A 619 -7.37 -21.16 -11.85
C VAL A 619 -6.03 -21.06 -11.11
N ARG A 620 -5.91 -20.12 -10.16
CA ARG A 620 -4.70 -19.93 -9.37
C ARG A 620 -4.32 -21.16 -8.54
N ASP A 621 -5.31 -21.93 -8.11
CA ASP A 621 -5.09 -23.18 -7.37
C ASP A 621 -4.96 -24.41 -8.28
N ALA A 622 -4.87 -24.19 -9.60
CA ALA A 622 -4.77 -25.23 -10.63
C ALA A 622 -5.96 -26.23 -10.64
N GLN A 623 -7.13 -25.82 -10.15
CA GLN A 623 -8.37 -26.61 -10.19
C GLN A 623 -9.15 -26.38 -11.49
N LEU A 624 -9.10 -25.17 -12.07
CA LEU A 624 -9.68 -24.83 -13.35
C LEU A 624 -8.57 -24.55 -14.35
N ALA A 625 -8.68 -25.12 -15.57
CA ALA A 625 -7.68 -24.92 -16.62
C ALA A 625 -7.66 -23.46 -17.10
N PRO A 626 -6.47 -22.83 -17.27
CA PRO A 626 -6.37 -21.41 -17.65
C PRO A 626 -6.89 -21.13 -19.05
N ASP A 627 -6.84 -22.08 -20.00
CA ASP A 627 -7.44 -21.95 -21.32
C ASP A 627 -8.98 -21.92 -21.27
N ARG A 628 -9.59 -22.74 -20.43
CA ARG A 628 -11.06 -22.71 -20.23
C ARG A 628 -11.52 -21.39 -19.63
N PHE A 629 -10.77 -20.85 -18.67
CA PHE A 629 -11.05 -19.52 -18.13
C PHE A 629 -10.90 -18.43 -19.20
N ALA A 630 -9.85 -18.49 -20.00
CA ALA A 630 -9.62 -17.54 -21.11
C ALA A 630 -10.74 -17.62 -22.16
N GLU A 631 -11.14 -18.82 -22.58
CA GLU A 631 -12.25 -19.04 -23.49
C GLU A 631 -13.57 -18.47 -22.94
N LEU A 632 -13.92 -18.78 -21.70
CA LEU A 632 -15.10 -18.24 -21.04
C LEU A 632 -15.04 -16.70 -20.99
N THR A 633 -13.90 -16.13 -20.62
CA THR A 633 -13.71 -14.68 -20.58
C THR A 633 -13.91 -14.05 -21.96
N LEU A 634 -13.27 -14.59 -23.00
CA LEU A 634 -13.39 -14.08 -24.39
C LEU A 634 -14.82 -14.19 -24.91
N SER A 635 -15.57 -15.24 -24.54
CA SER A 635 -16.97 -15.40 -24.96
C SER A 635 -17.91 -14.39 -24.28
N MET A 636 -17.57 -13.91 -23.08
CA MET A 636 -18.45 -13.03 -22.31
C MET A 636 -18.09 -11.53 -22.44
N LEU A 637 -16.81 -11.20 -22.67
CA LEU A 637 -16.35 -9.82 -22.79
C LEU A 637 -17.15 -8.96 -23.80
N PRO A 638 -17.59 -9.47 -24.98
CA PRO A 638 -18.40 -8.70 -25.92
C PRO A 638 -19.71 -8.18 -25.32
N TYR A 639 -20.27 -8.86 -24.32
CA TYR A 639 -21.57 -8.57 -23.71
C TYR A 639 -21.46 -7.87 -22.35
N GLU A 640 -20.26 -7.87 -21.73
CA GLU A 640 -20.08 -7.20 -20.44
C GLU A 640 -20.08 -5.67 -20.60
N MET A 641 -20.95 -5.02 -19.82
CA MET A 641 -21.18 -3.58 -19.89
C MET A 641 -20.79 -2.86 -18.58
N ASP A 642 -20.26 -3.57 -17.62
CA ASP A 642 -19.82 -3.00 -16.34
C ASP A 642 -18.38 -2.48 -16.42
N GLU A 643 -18.22 -1.14 -16.32
CA GLU A 643 -16.91 -0.47 -16.40
C GLU A 643 -15.92 -0.87 -15.30
N GLN A 644 -16.37 -1.55 -14.25
CA GLN A 644 -15.51 -2.05 -13.18
C GLN A 644 -15.17 -3.54 -13.36
N VAL A 645 -16.08 -4.32 -13.93
CA VAL A 645 -15.86 -5.76 -14.18
C VAL A 645 -14.94 -5.97 -15.39
N VAL A 646 -15.13 -5.21 -16.47
CA VAL A 646 -14.34 -5.37 -17.70
C VAL A 646 -12.83 -5.28 -17.46
N PRO A 647 -12.27 -4.25 -16.78
CA PRO A 647 -10.82 -4.18 -16.54
C PRO A 647 -10.29 -5.37 -15.72
N LEU A 648 -11.08 -5.86 -14.76
CA LEU A 648 -10.73 -7.03 -13.96
C LEU A 648 -10.58 -8.29 -14.84
N LEU A 649 -11.53 -8.52 -15.75
CA LEU A 649 -11.51 -9.66 -16.66
C LEU A 649 -10.35 -9.56 -17.64
N LEU A 650 -10.08 -8.37 -18.17
CA LEU A 650 -8.97 -8.12 -19.10
C LEU A 650 -7.62 -8.41 -18.43
N GLY A 651 -7.40 -7.95 -17.20
CA GLY A 651 -6.16 -8.24 -16.47
C GLY A 651 -5.96 -9.73 -16.18
N ARG A 652 -7.04 -10.47 -15.85
CA ARG A 652 -7.00 -11.93 -15.64
C ARG A 652 -6.75 -12.69 -16.95
N LEU A 653 -7.36 -12.26 -18.05
CA LEU A 653 -7.12 -12.80 -19.39
C LEU A 653 -5.64 -12.62 -19.79
N GLU A 654 -5.12 -11.41 -19.64
CA GLU A 654 -3.71 -11.12 -19.90
C GLU A 654 -2.78 -12.01 -19.06
N ARG A 655 -3.05 -12.14 -17.75
CA ARG A 655 -2.27 -13.02 -16.87
C ARG A 655 -2.36 -14.49 -17.28
N SER A 656 -3.55 -14.97 -17.65
CA SER A 656 -3.73 -16.33 -18.16
C SER A 656 -2.86 -16.58 -19.39
N ILE A 657 -2.90 -15.68 -20.37
CA ILE A 657 -2.16 -15.81 -21.64
C ILE A 657 -0.64 -15.73 -21.39
N ARG A 658 -0.19 -14.71 -20.66
CA ARG A 658 1.26 -14.43 -20.53
C ARG A 658 1.98 -15.34 -19.55
N ALA A 659 1.27 -15.83 -18.51
CA ALA A 659 1.91 -16.58 -17.45
C ALA A 659 1.46 -18.04 -17.35
N TYR A 660 0.17 -18.34 -17.49
CA TYR A 660 -0.37 -19.64 -17.10
C TYR A 660 -0.55 -20.62 -18.25
N LEU A 661 -0.85 -20.15 -19.48
CA LEU A 661 -1.02 -21.01 -20.63
C LEU A 661 0.26 -21.79 -20.98
N ALA A 662 0.06 -23.02 -21.45
CA ALA A 662 1.12 -23.78 -22.10
C ALA A 662 1.56 -23.08 -23.40
N PRO A 663 2.86 -23.05 -23.74
CA PRO A 663 3.38 -22.34 -24.92
C PRO A 663 2.65 -22.67 -26.23
N ALA A 664 2.24 -23.93 -26.41
CA ALA A 664 1.50 -24.37 -27.60
C ALA A 664 0.15 -23.70 -27.79
N LYS A 665 -0.51 -23.22 -26.71
CA LYS A 665 -1.82 -22.57 -26.74
C LYS A 665 -1.72 -21.04 -26.84
N VAL A 666 -0.58 -20.46 -26.47
CA VAL A 666 -0.41 -19.00 -26.37
C VAL A 666 -0.73 -18.32 -27.72
N VAL A 667 -0.20 -18.82 -28.84
CA VAL A 667 -0.35 -18.17 -30.15
C VAL A 667 -1.83 -18.06 -30.55
N THR A 668 -2.57 -19.15 -30.47
CA THR A 668 -3.99 -19.19 -30.87
C THR A 668 -4.87 -18.34 -29.94
N VAL A 669 -4.68 -18.46 -28.63
CA VAL A 669 -5.48 -17.69 -27.64
C VAL A 669 -5.15 -16.20 -27.74
N THR A 670 -3.89 -15.84 -27.97
CA THR A 670 -3.49 -14.43 -28.17
C THR A 670 -4.15 -13.84 -29.42
N ALA A 671 -4.14 -14.55 -30.55
CA ALA A 671 -4.77 -14.05 -31.79
C ALA A 671 -6.29 -13.81 -31.61
N ASN A 672 -6.98 -14.74 -30.93
CA ASN A 672 -8.40 -14.58 -30.60
C ASN A 672 -8.64 -13.40 -29.65
N ALA A 673 -7.76 -13.23 -28.64
CA ALA A 673 -7.84 -12.11 -27.71
C ALA A 673 -7.59 -10.77 -28.42
N GLU A 674 -6.56 -10.65 -29.25
CA GLU A 674 -6.28 -9.44 -30.04
C GLU A 674 -7.47 -9.02 -30.91
N HIS A 675 -8.13 -10.00 -31.55
CA HIS A 675 -9.33 -9.73 -32.35
C HIS A 675 -10.48 -9.20 -31.49
N THR A 676 -10.84 -9.92 -30.40
CA THR A 676 -11.92 -9.54 -29.49
C THR A 676 -11.66 -8.17 -28.85
N LEU A 677 -10.41 -7.89 -28.46
CA LEU A 677 -10.02 -6.63 -27.82
C LEU A 677 -10.07 -5.47 -28.81
N TRP A 678 -9.58 -5.65 -30.04
CA TRP A 678 -9.62 -4.64 -31.08
C TRP A 678 -11.05 -4.26 -31.48
N ASP A 679 -11.93 -5.25 -31.63
CA ASP A 679 -13.33 -5.04 -31.96
C ASP A 679 -14.08 -4.38 -30.79
N GLY A 680 -13.85 -4.82 -29.57
CA GLY A 680 -14.44 -4.21 -28.36
C GLY A 680 -14.02 -2.74 -28.18
N ALA A 681 -12.78 -2.39 -28.50
CA ALA A 681 -12.29 -1.00 -28.47
C ALA A 681 -13.02 -0.10 -29.48
N ARG A 682 -13.52 -0.65 -30.59
CA ARG A 682 -14.19 0.07 -31.68
C ARG A 682 -15.72 -0.01 -31.63
N ASP A 683 -16.28 -0.80 -30.73
CA ASP A 683 -17.74 -0.95 -30.60
C ASP A 683 -18.36 0.31 -30.01
N SER A 684 -18.96 1.16 -30.85
CA SER A 684 -19.58 2.42 -30.45
C SER A 684 -20.78 2.26 -29.50
N ARG A 685 -21.36 1.05 -29.37
CA ARG A 685 -22.43 0.75 -28.41
C ARG A 685 -21.93 0.70 -26.97
N LYS A 686 -20.62 0.48 -26.79
CA LYS A 686 -19.97 0.43 -25.46
C LYS A 686 -19.64 1.83 -24.96
N PRO A 687 -19.81 2.08 -23.63
CA PRO A 687 -19.32 3.30 -22.98
C PRO A 687 -17.83 3.54 -23.23
N TYR A 688 -17.42 4.80 -23.16
CA TYR A 688 -16.01 5.19 -23.34
C TYR A 688 -15.06 4.39 -22.45
N GLY A 689 -15.36 4.26 -21.16
CA GLY A 689 -14.48 3.58 -20.21
C GLY A 689 -14.22 2.11 -20.56
N ILE A 690 -15.24 1.42 -21.09
CA ILE A 690 -15.10 0.05 -21.58
C ILE A 690 -14.25 0.01 -22.84
N ARG A 691 -14.55 0.86 -23.87
CA ARG A 691 -13.73 0.93 -25.09
C ARG A 691 -12.27 1.21 -24.79
N LYS A 692 -12.00 2.14 -23.87
CA LYS A 692 -10.63 2.48 -23.43
C LYS A 692 -9.96 1.29 -22.75
N ALA A 693 -10.66 0.55 -21.89
CA ALA A 693 -10.13 -0.64 -21.25
C ALA A 693 -9.77 -1.73 -22.28
N PHE A 694 -10.63 -1.95 -23.30
CA PHE A 694 -10.33 -2.86 -24.40
C PHE A 694 -9.10 -2.42 -25.21
N LEU A 695 -8.99 -1.11 -25.51
CA LEU A 695 -7.84 -0.55 -26.23
C LEU A 695 -6.54 -0.73 -25.45
N ASP A 696 -6.56 -0.41 -24.14
CA ASP A 696 -5.37 -0.54 -23.29
C ASP A 696 -4.93 -2.00 -23.17
N ALA A 697 -5.89 -2.93 -23.00
CA ALA A 697 -5.60 -4.36 -22.97
C ALA A 697 -5.07 -4.87 -24.33
N PHE A 698 -5.62 -4.38 -25.44
CA PHE A 698 -5.09 -4.69 -26.78
C PHE A 698 -3.63 -4.23 -26.89
N ILE A 699 -3.32 -2.98 -26.54
CA ILE A 699 -1.96 -2.44 -26.58
C ILE A 699 -1.02 -3.30 -25.71
N GLY A 700 -1.44 -3.67 -24.49
CA GLY A 700 -0.63 -4.49 -23.58
C GLY A 700 -0.37 -5.90 -24.11
N LEU A 701 -1.34 -6.52 -24.81
CA LEU A 701 -1.28 -7.92 -25.21
C LEU A 701 -0.76 -8.14 -26.65
N ALA A 702 -1.00 -7.19 -27.55
CA ALA A 702 -0.67 -7.31 -28.99
C ALA A 702 0.77 -7.77 -29.22
N SER A 703 0.93 -8.87 -29.94
CA SER A 703 2.23 -9.51 -30.21
C SER A 703 2.26 -10.23 -31.56
N SER A 704 1.10 -10.48 -32.19
CA SER A 704 1.04 -11.05 -33.54
C SER A 704 1.50 -10.03 -34.59
N VAL A 705 1.79 -10.47 -35.80
CA VAL A 705 2.15 -9.59 -36.93
C VAL A 705 1.04 -8.56 -37.19
N ASP A 706 -0.22 -9.01 -37.18
CA ASP A 706 -1.40 -8.14 -37.31
C ASP A 706 -1.55 -7.18 -36.13
N GLY A 707 -1.34 -7.69 -34.93
CA GLY A 707 -1.34 -6.88 -33.69
C GLY A 707 -0.30 -5.76 -33.73
N VAL A 708 0.94 -6.05 -34.14
CA VAL A 708 2.01 -5.05 -34.32
C VAL A 708 1.64 -4.01 -35.38
N ALA A 709 1.11 -4.44 -36.53
CA ALA A 709 0.66 -3.51 -37.57
C ALA A 709 -0.45 -2.56 -37.08
N LYS A 710 -1.39 -3.06 -36.26
CA LYS A 710 -2.43 -2.25 -35.61
C LYS A 710 -1.84 -1.28 -34.58
N LEU A 711 -0.83 -1.68 -33.80
CA LEU A 711 -0.10 -0.77 -32.90
C LEU A 711 0.56 0.37 -33.67
N GLU A 712 1.24 0.06 -34.76
CA GLU A 712 1.87 1.09 -35.64
C GLU A 712 0.82 2.05 -36.21
N SER A 713 -0.34 1.53 -36.64
CA SER A 713 -1.44 2.34 -37.16
C SER A 713 -1.98 3.33 -36.13
N LEU A 714 -2.02 2.97 -34.83
CA LEU A 714 -2.44 3.87 -33.74
C LEU A 714 -1.51 5.09 -33.57
N LEU A 715 -0.22 4.97 -33.94
CA LEU A 715 0.72 6.10 -33.90
C LEU A 715 0.54 7.05 -35.09
N ALA A 716 -0.07 6.56 -36.21
CA ALA A 716 -0.30 7.33 -37.40
C ALA A 716 -1.61 8.13 -37.38
N VAL A 717 -2.51 7.87 -36.47
CA VAL A 717 -3.84 8.50 -36.39
C VAL A 717 -3.95 9.46 -35.21
N ASP A 718 -4.84 10.46 -35.31
CA ASP A 718 -5.12 11.41 -34.22
C ASP A 718 -6.27 10.96 -33.33
N SER A 719 -7.08 9.98 -33.78
CA SER A 719 -8.18 9.43 -32.99
C SER A 719 -8.31 7.92 -33.20
N ALA A 720 -8.69 7.23 -32.14
CA ALA A 720 -9.02 5.79 -32.12
C ALA A 720 -10.20 5.56 -31.18
N ALA A 721 -11.07 4.62 -31.53
CA ALA A 721 -12.26 4.29 -30.72
C ALA A 721 -13.16 5.51 -30.42
N GLY A 722 -13.19 6.50 -31.33
CA GLY A 722 -13.98 7.73 -31.19
C GLY A 722 -13.41 8.77 -30.22
N GLU A 723 -12.16 8.60 -29.77
CA GLU A 723 -11.47 9.51 -28.85
C GLU A 723 -10.08 9.90 -29.39
N PRO A 724 -9.55 11.08 -29.06
CA PRO A 724 -8.20 11.47 -29.44
C PRO A 724 -7.15 10.51 -28.87
N VAL A 725 -6.16 10.09 -29.68
CA VAL A 725 -5.00 9.33 -29.23
C VAL A 725 -4.01 10.30 -28.59
N ARG A 726 -4.12 10.45 -27.27
CA ARG A 726 -3.29 11.34 -26.45
C ARG A 726 -1.90 10.74 -26.20
N ASP A 727 -0.96 11.59 -25.74
CA ASP A 727 0.42 11.17 -25.46
C ASP A 727 0.54 9.98 -24.49
N PRO A 728 -0.27 9.86 -23.42
CA PRO A 728 -0.21 8.66 -22.57
C PRO A 728 -0.45 7.36 -23.35
N THR A 729 -1.49 7.32 -24.19
CA THR A 729 -1.79 6.16 -25.04
C THR A 729 -0.68 5.91 -26.07
N ARG A 730 -0.14 6.97 -26.70
CA ARG A 730 0.99 6.86 -27.64
C ARG A 730 2.22 6.26 -26.98
N TRP A 731 2.57 6.71 -25.75
CA TRP A 731 3.67 6.13 -24.97
C TRP A 731 3.43 4.66 -24.62
N SER A 732 2.20 4.25 -24.33
CA SER A 732 1.88 2.82 -24.11
C SER A 732 2.13 1.99 -25.39
N VAL A 733 1.76 2.49 -26.56
CA VAL A 733 2.05 1.83 -27.84
C VAL A 733 3.55 1.74 -28.08
N VAL A 734 4.29 2.85 -27.93
CA VAL A 734 5.75 2.88 -28.08
C VAL A 734 6.43 1.88 -27.14
N ASN A 735 6.00 1.86 -25.89
CA ASN A 735 6.50 0.92 -24.90
C ASN A 735 6.30 -0.53 -25.34
N ARG A 736 5.08 -0.88 -25.81
CA ARG A 736 4.81 -2.24 -26.29
C ARG A 736 5.69 -2.63 -27.47
N LEU A 737 5.90 -1.74 -28.42
CA LEU A 737 6.82 -1.98 -29.55
C LEU A 737 8.26 -2.22 -29.08
N LEU A 738 8.74 -1.49 -28.05
CA LEU A 738 10.07 -1.70 -27.44
C LEU A 738 10.16 -3.04 -26.73
N VAL A 739 9.13 -3.42 -25.97
CA VAL A 739 9.06 -4.73 -25.29
C VAL A 739 9.22 -5.87 -26.30
N LEU A 740 8.52 -5.77 -27.43
CA LEU A 740 8.57 -6.77 -28.49
C LEU A 740 9.90 -6.75 -29.28
N GLY A 741 10.61 -5.61 -29.27
CA GLY A 741 11.77 -5.39 -30.15
C GLY A 741 11.35 -5.25 -31.62
N ALA A 742 10.18 -4.63 -31.89
CA ALA A 742 9.68 -4.40 -33.23
C ALA A 742 10.63 -3.52 -34.05
N ALA A 743 10.73 -3.77 -35.34
CA ALA A 743 11.63 -3.01 -36.25
C ALA A 743 11.38 -1.49 -36.24
N SER A 744 10.14 -1.07 -35.98
CA SER A 744 9.73 0.33 -35.88
C SER A 744 9.99 0.98 -34.51
N ALA A 745 10.32 0.21 -33.47
CA ALA A 745 10.29 0.63 -32.07
C ALA A 745 11.16 1.87 -31.80
N GLU A 746 12.44 1.88 -32.23
CA GLU A 746 13.34 3.00 -31.97
C GLU A 746 12.91 4.27 -32.72
N ARG A 747 12.42 4.13 -33.94
CA ARG A 747 11.88 5.26 -34.72
C ARG A 747 10.62 5.83 -34.02
N ALA A 748 9.70 4.97 -33.58
CA ALA A 748 8.51 5.37 -32.83
C ALA A 748 8.86 6.06 -31.52
N PHE A 749 9.85 5.56 -30.78
CA PHE A 749 10.35 6.16 -29.56
C PHE A 749 10.91 7.57 -29.80
N ALA A 750 11.80 7.73 -30.79
CA ALA A 750 12.39 9.03 -31.13
C ALA A 750 11.32 10.05 -31.58
N ALA A 751 10.36 9.62 -32.40
CA ALA A 751 9.25 10.47 -32.81
C ALA A 751 8.38 10.92 -31.63
N GLN A 752 8.05 10.03 -30.69
CA GLN A 752 7.25 10.37 -29.54
C GLN A 752 8.00 11.28 -28.55
N MET A 753 9.32 11.10 -28.37
CA MET A 753 10.15 12.02 -27.59
C MET A 753 10.16 13.43 -28.15
N SER A 754 10.24 13.56 -29.48
CA SER A 754 10.20 14.86 -30.16
C SER A 754 8.82 15.51 -30.07
N ARG A 755 7.75 14.72 -30.02
CA ARG A 755 6.36 15.19 -29.88
C ARG A 755 6.04 15.62 -28.45
N ASP A 756 6.38 14.81 -27.44
CA ASP A 756 6.05 15.03 -26.03
C ASP A 756 7.30 15.46 -25.24
N THR A 757 7.61 16.74 -25.31
CA THR A 757 8.74 17.36 -24.60
C THR A 757 8.42 17.77 -23.16
N THR A 758 7.23 17.45 -22.66
CA THR A 758 6.78 17.78 -21.32
C THR A 758 7.57 17.00 -20.23
N PRO A 759 7.56 17.44 -18.97
CA PRO A 759 8.16 16.67 -17.87
C PRO A 759 7.65 15.23 -17.78
N ASP A 760 6.33 15.04 -18.01
CA ASP A 760 5.73 13.70 -18.05
C ASP A 760 6.19 12.91 -19.27
N GLY A 761 6.35 13.55 -20.42
CA GLY A 761 6.93 12.92 -21.61
C GLY A 761 8.32 12.40 -21.36
N ARG A 762 9.16 13.17 -20.69
CA ARG A 762 10.51 12.74 -20.26
C ARG A 762 10.48 11.58 -19.28
N ARG A 763 9.58 11.62 -18.27
CA ARG A 763 9.36 10.51 -17.37
C ARG A 763 8.94 9.24 -18.12
N ARG A 764 7.95 9.37 -19.03
CA ARG A 764 7.46 8.23 -19.83
C ARG A 764 8.54 7.70 -20.77
N ALA A 765 9.37 8.57 -21.33
CA ALA A 765 10.51 8.18 -22.15
C ALA A 765 11.55 7.40 -21.32
N PHE A 766 11.85 7.84 -20.11
CA PHE A 766 12.72 7.08 -19.20
C PHE A 766 12.13 5.70 -18.89
N VAL A 767 10.85 5.65 -18.52
CA VAL A 767 10.15 4.40 -18.19
C VAL A 767 10.14 3.45 -19.39
N ALA A 768 9.71 3.91 -20.55
CA ALA A 768 9.66 3.10 -21.78
C ALA A 768 11.07 2.69 -22.27
N GLY A 769 12.08 3.53 -22.01
CA GLY A 769 13.48 3.22 -22.34
C GLY A 769 14.00 1.95 -21.71
N ALA A 770 13.52 1.61 -20.50
CA ALA A 770 13.86 0.38 -19.79
C ALA A 770 13.36 -0.90 -20.50
N ALA A 771 12.31 -0.77 -21.31
CA ALA A 771 11.74 -1.86 -22.10
C ALA A 771 12.57 -2.26 -23.33
N ARG A 772 13.60 -1.51 -23.71
CA ARG A 772 14.45 -1.86 -24.85
C ARG A 772 15.07 -3.25 -24.70
N LYS A 773 14.91 -4.08 -25.73
CA LYS A 773 15.27 -5.50 -25.74
C LYS A 773 16.76 -5.72 -26.04
N THR A 774 17.67 -5.10 -25.24
CA THR A 774 19.12 -5.26 -25.40
C THR A 774 19.81 -5.44 -24.06
N ALA A 775 20.84 -6.30 -24.00
CA ALA A 775 21.62 -6.55 -22.78
C ALA A 775 22.30 -5.28 -22.26
N ALA A 776 22.76 -4.40 -23.18
CA ALA A 776 23.44 -3.14 -22.82
C ALA A 776 22.50 -2.19 -22.06
N VAL A 777 21.23 -2.05 -22.51
CA VAL A 777 20.23 -1.22 -21.83
C VAL A 777 19.87 -1.81 -20.48
N LYS A 778 19.72 -3.13 -20.36
CA LYS A 778 19.44 -3.76 -19.07
C LYS A 778 20.58 -3.52 -18.06
N ALA A 779 21.83 -3.63 -18.52
CA ALA A 779 23.00 -3.34 -17.67
C ALA A 779 23.05 -1.87 -17.21
N ASP A 780 22.79 -0.91 -18.12
CA ASP A 780 22.76 0.53 -17.80
C ASP A 780 21.68 0.84 -16.76
N TYR A 781 20.44 0.41 -16.98
CA TYR A 781 19.34 0.68 -16.04
C TYR A 781 19.58 0.05 -14.67
N PHE A 782 20.05 -1.20 -14.64
CA PHE A 782 20.34 -1.87 -13.37
C PHE A 782 21.42 -1.12 -12.57
N ALA A 783 22.51 -0.66 -13.24
CA ALA A 783 23.53 0.15 -12.60
C ALA A 783 22.98 1.50 -12.07
N ARG A 784 22.14 2.17 -12.86
CA ARG A 784 21.52 3.45 -12.49
C ARG A 784 20.63 3.37 -11.26
N TYR A 785 19.95 2.25 -11.03
CA TYR A 785 19.13 2.06 -9.83
C TYR A 785 19.92 2.19 -8.52
N PHE A 786 21.24 2.03 -8.56
CA PHE A 786 22.13 2.15 -7.38
C PHE A 786 23.01 3.42 -7.41
N ALA A 787 23.51 3.77 -8.57
CA ALA A 787 24.58 4.77 -8.70
C ALA A 787 24.06 6.19 -9.02
N ASP A 788 22.90 6.33 -9.69
CA ASP A 788 22.39 7.62 -10.14
C ASP A 788 21.66 8.35 -9.00
N LYS A 789 22.39 9.22 -8.30
CA LYS A 789 21.82 10.05 -7.22
C LYS A 789 20.81 11.09 -7.71
N GLY A 790 20.77 11.40 -9.01
CA GLY A 790 19.80 12.29 -9.63
C GLY A 790 18.51 11.58 -10.03
N LEU A 791 18.47 10.24 -10.00
CA LEU A 791 17.32 9.46 -10.41
C LEU A 791 16.22 9.55 -9.37
N ASN A 792 15.11 10.15 -9.76
CA ASN A 792 13.90 10.22 -8.94
C ASN A 792 13.32 8.83 -8.67
N GLU A 793 12.83 8.61 -7.46
CA GLU A 793 12.31 7.30 -7.03
C GLU A 793 11.04 6.88 -7.79
N ASP A 794 10.16 7.82 -8.14
CA ASP A 794 8.98 7.54 -8.97
C ASP A 794 9.38 7.06 -10.38
N TRP A 795 10.41 7.66 -10.99
CA TRP A 795 10.93 7.23 -12.28
C TRP A 795 11.58 5.84 -12.19
N ALA A 796 12.38 5.61 -11.15
CA ALA A 796 12.98 4.30 -10.91
C ALA A 796 11.88 3.24 -10.75
N SER A 797 10.93 3.47 -9.85
CA SER A 797 9.83 2.55 -9.56
C SER A 797 8.99 2.26 -10.81
N GLY A 798 8.64 3.30 -11.57
CA GLY A 798 7.88 3.17 -12.81
C GLY A 798 8.58 2.34 -13.90
N SER A 799 9.93 2.35 -13.93
CA SER A 799 10.71 1.62 -14.94
C SER A 799 10.95 0.14 -14.61
N LEU A 800 10.74 -0.29 -13.35
CA LEU A 800 11.06 -1.65 -12.91
C LEU A 800 10.26 -2.72 -13.66
N GLY A 801 8.95 -2.49 -13.89
CA GLY A 801 8.10 -3.41 -14.64
C GLY A 801 8.53 -3.54 -16.10
N GLU A 802 8.86 -2.42 -16.72
CA GLU A 802 9.30 -2.38 -18.13
C GLU A 802 10.69 -3.01 -18.31
N PHE A 803 11.58 -2.81 -17.35
CA PHE A 803 12.87 -3.52 -17.30
C PHE A 803 12.67 -5.04 -17.28
N ASN A 804 11.69 -5.52 -16.48
CA ASN A 804 11.43 -6.93 -16.25
C ASN A 804 10.22 -7.45 -17.07
N ALA A 805 9.97 -6.92 -18.26
CA ALA A 805 8.88 -7.39 -19.11
C ALA A 805 8.99 -8.90 -19.38
N LEU A 806 7.88 -9.63 -19.20
CA LEU A 806 7.83 -11.11 -19.28
C LEU A 806 8.37 -11.66 -20.61
N GLU A 807 8.21 -10.92 -21.71
CA GLU A 807 8.74 -11.29 -23.03
C GLU A 807 10.27 -11.19 -23.13
N GLN A 808 10.90 -10.62 -22.12
CA GLN A 808 12.34 -10.39 -22.07
C GLN A 808 13.01 -11.11 -20.89
N GLN A 809 12.31 -12.06 -20.24
CA GLN A 809 12.79 -12.72 -19.03
C GLN A 809 14.16 -13.39 -19.18
N ASP A 810 14.56 -13.83 -20.38
CA ASP A 810 15.88 -14.39 -20.61
C ASP A 810 17.00 -13.35 -20.46
N LEU A 811 16.73 -12.08 -20.84
CA LEU A 811 17.65 -10.95 -20.66
C LEU A 811 17.72 -10.49 -19.20
N THR A 812 16.68 -10.70 -18.42
CA THR A 812 16.55 -10.15 -17.05
C THR A 812 16.83 -11.18 -15.97
N LEU A 813 16.76 -12.48 -16.26
CA LEU A 813 17.09 -13.55 -15.32
C LEU A 813 18.47 -13.40 -14.64
N PRO A 814 19.55 -12.97 -15.32
CA PRO A 814 20.84 -12.74 -14.69
C PRO A 814 20.82 -11.68 -13.58
N TYR A 815 19.84 -10.74 -13.60
CA TYR A 815 19.71 -9.68 -12.60
C TYR A 815 18.87 -10.08 -11.38
N LEU A 816 18.14 -11.21 -11.44
CA LEU A 816 17.29 -11.65 -10.33
C LEU A 816 18.10 -11.88 -9.05
N ARG A 817 19.22 -12.61 -9.11
CA ARG A 817 20.05 -12.86 -7.92
C ARG A 817 20.68 -11.59 -7.37
N PRO A 818 21.34 -10.71 -8.17
CA PRO A 818 21.84 -9.43 -7.70
C PRO A 818 20.77 -8.52 -7.08
N ALA A 819 19.55 -8.55 -7.64
CA ALA A 819 18.44 -7.79 -7.08
C ALA A 819 18.02 -8.29 -5.69
N LEU A 820 18.02 -9.59 -5.47
CA LEU A 820 17.76 -10.20 -4.16
C LEU A 820 18.88 -9.92 -3.15
N ASP A 821 20.13 -10.00 -3.57
CA ASP A 821 21.30 -9.69 -2.73
C ASP A 821 21.31 -8.21 -2.27
N SER A 822 20.66 -7.32 -3.01
CA SER A 822 20.57 -5.88 -2.70
C SER A 822 19.48 -5.50 -1.69
N LEU A 823 18.63 -6.42 -1.22
CA LEU A 823 17.47 -6.11 -0.37
C LEU A 823 17.78 -5.27 0.87
N PRO A 824 18.88 -5.52 1.64
CA PRO A 824 19.19 -4.67 2.79
C PRO A 824 19.49 -3.21 2.38
N PHE A 825 20.16 -3.00 1.24
CA PHE A 825 20.41 -1.67 0.69
C PHE A 825 19.10 -0.97 0.29
N ILE A 826 18.21 -1.68 -0.41
CA ILE A 826 16.90 -1.14 -0.84
C ILE A 826 16.07 -0.71 0.38
N GLN A 827 15.98 -1.56 1.41
CA GLN A 827 15.24 -1.26 2.64
C GLN A 827 15.79 -0.01 3.34
N ALA A 828 17.10 0.09 3.47
CA ALA A 828 17.73 1.21 4.17
C ALA A 828 17.65 2.55 3.41
N ASN A 829 17.73 2.52 2.06
CA ASN A 829 17.95 3.71 1.24
C ASN A 829 16.76 4.15 0.39
N ARG A 830 15.65 3.38 0.36
CA ARG A 830 14.45 3.66 -0.45
C ARG A 830 13.21 3.85 0.42
N ARG A 831 12.17 4.50 -0.13
CA ARG A 831 10.90 4.76 0.55
C ARG A 831 10.04 3.49 0.68
N ILE A 832 8.97 3.57 1.47
CA ILE A 832 8.16 2.43 1.96
C ILE A 832 7.68 1.46 0.86
N PHE A 833 7.20 1.92 -0.29
CA PHE A 833 6.67 1.03 -1.32
C PHE A 833 7.71 0.52 -2.33
N PHE A 834 8.92 1.09 -2.31
CA PHE A 834 9.93 0.73 -3.31
C PHE A 834 10.40 -0.73 -3.16
N LEU A 835 10.55 -1.22 -1.92
CA LEU A 835 10.92 -2.62 -1.66
C LEU A 835 9.91 -3.60 -2.27
N GLY A 836 8.60 -3.33 -2.10
CA GLY A 836 7.55 -4.15 -2.70
C GLY A 836 7.57 -4.10 -4.23
N SER A 837 7.74 -2.90 -4.81
CA SER A 837 7.86 -2.71 -6.26
C SER A 837 9.09 -3.42 -6.83
N TRP A 838 10.23 -3.36 -6.13
CA TRP A 838 11.48 -4.04 -6.48
C TRP A 838 11.30 -5.56 -6.54
N LEU A 839 10.83 -6.15 -5.45
CA LEU A 839 10.57 -7.60 -5.37
C LEU A 839 9.51 -8.04 -6.38
N GLY A 840 8.41 -7.30 -6.49
CA GLY A 840 7.35 -7.57 -7.46
C GLY A 840 7.88 -7.60 -8.89
N ALA A 841 8.69 -6.63 -9.30
CA ALA A 841 9.24 -6.55 -10.64
C ALA A 841 10.28 -7.65 -10.91
N PHE A 842 11.29 -7.79 -10.04
CA PHE A 842 12.38 -8.73 -10.28
C PHE A 842 11.98 -10.21 -10.09
N ILE A 843 11.01 -10.52 -9.21
CA ILE A 843 10.53 -11.89 -9.03
C ILE A 843 9.42 -12.20 -10.05
N ASN A 844 8.36 -11.37 -10.12
CA ASN A 844 7.18 -11.68 -10.94
C ASN A 844 7.33 -11.31 -12.43
N GLY A 845 8.47 -10.71 -12.81
CA GLY A 845 8.92 -10.58 -14.21
C GLY A 845 9.39 -11.92 -14.81
N HIS A 846 9.31 -13.01 -14.08
CA HIS A 846 9.72 -14.35 -14.49
C HIS A 846 8.63 -15.40 -14.28
N THR A 847 8.62 -16.43 -15.14
CA THR A 847 7.65 -17.53 -15.10
C THR A 847 8.32 -18.93 -15.15
N SER A 848 9.66 -18.98 -15.14
CA SER A 848 10.42 -20.19 -15.35
C SER A 848 10.79 -20.90 -14.03
N ASP A 849 10.99 -22.22 -14.10
CA ASP A 849 11.54 -22.98 -12.97
C ASP A 849 12.93 -22.47 -12.57
N ALA A 850 13.77 -22.07 -13.54
CA ALA A 850 15.09 -21.50 -13.26
C ALA A 850 15.03 -20.25 -12.35
N ALA A 851 14.06 -19.36 -12.57
CA ALA A 851 13.85 -18.20 -11.70
C ALA A 851 13.40 -18.65 -10.31
N LEU A 852 12.47 -19.61 -10.21
CA LEU A 852 12.03 -20.17 -8.93
C LEU A 852 13.20 -20.79 -8.15
N GLN A 853 14.07 -21.57 -8.81
CA GLN A 853 15.26 -22.14 -8.17
C GLN A 853 16.24 -21.06 -7.71
N THR A 854 16.38 -19.96 -8.46
CA THR A 854 17.22 -18.82 -8.05
C THR A 854 16.71 -18.19 -6.75
N VAL A 855 15.40 -17.98 -6.60
CA VAL A 855 14.80 -17.46 -5.36
C VAL A 855 14.99 -18.45 -4.19
N LYS A 856 14.71 -19.73 -4.42
CA LYS A 856 14.88 -20.78 -3.40
C LYS A 856 16.33 -20.88 -2.93
N LYS A 857 17.28 -20.84 -3.88
CA LYS A 857 18.71 -20.83 -3.56
C LYS A 857 19.12 -19.59 -2.77
N PHE A 858 18.62 -18.40 -3.13
CA PHE A 858 18.88 -17.17 -2.36
C PHE A 858 18.43 -17.34 -0.89
N LEU A 859 17.21 -17.83 -0.65
CA LEU A 859 16.70 -18.05 0.71
C LEU A 859 17.50 -19.09 1.50
N ALA A 860 18.03 -20.12 0.83
CA ALA A 860 18.89 -21.13 1.44
C ALA A 860 20.28 -20.60 1.76
N ASP A 861 20.88 -19.80 0.86
CA ASP A 861 22.18 -19.17 1.04
C ASP A 861 22.19 -18.11 2.16
N HIS A 862 21.01 -17.54 2.50
CA HIS A 862 20.86 -16.46 3.48
C HIS A 862 19.96 -16.87 4.67
N PRO A 863 20.37 -17.86 5.50
CA PRO A 863 19.56 -18.31 6.65
C PRO A 863 19.36 -17.22 7.72
N LYS A 864 20.25 -16.23 7.76
CA LYS A 864 20.21 -15.08 8.68
C LYS A 864 19.58 -13.82 8.07
N LEU A 865 18.94 -13.92 6.91
CA LEU A 865 18.20 -12.79 6.33
C LEU A 865 17.15 -12.30 7.37
N PRO A 866 17.04 -10.98 7.62
CA PRO A 866 16.02 -10.45 8.52
C PRO A 866 14.64 -11.02 8.21
N LYS A 867 13.84 -11.29 9.27
CA LYS A 867 12.56 -11.99 9.15
C LYS A 867 11.62 -11.27 8.18
N ASP A 868 11.50 -9.96 8.31
CA ASP A 868 10.65 -9.12 7.47
C ASP A 868 11.05 -9.17 5.98
N LEU A 869 12.34 -9.12 5.65
CA LEU A 869 12.83 -9.27 4.28
C LEU A 869 12.58 -10.69 3.73
N ARG A 870 12.77 -11.73 4.57
CA ARG A 870 12.47 -13.11 4.19
C ARG A 870 10.98 -13.28 3.87
N GLU A 871 10.10 -12.76 4.69
CA GLU A 871 8.66 -12.80 4.48
C GLU A 871 8.27 -12.08 3.18
N LYS A 872 8.85 -10.91 2.88
CA LYS A 872 8.62 -10.20 1.62
C LYS A 872 9.07 -10.99 0.39
N VAL A 873 10.20 -11.70 0.44
CA VAL A 873 10.62 -12.59 -0.65
C VAL A 873 9.62 -13.72 -0.83
N LEU A 874 9.19 -14.37 0.26
CA LEU A 874 8.20 -15.46 0.21
C LEU A 874 6.84 -15.00 -0.33
N GLN A 875 6.37 -13.79 0.04
CA GLN A 875 5.14 -13.19 -0.48
C GLN A 875 5.19 -13.03 -2.00
N ASN A 876 6.32 -12.60 -2.54
CA ASN A 876 6.48 -12.38 -3.98
C ASN A 876 6.80 -13.66 -4.76
N SER A 877 7.40 -14.69 -4.14
CA SER A 877 7.74 -15.94 -4.81
C SER A 877 6.54 -16.86 -5.06
N ASP A 878 5.44 -16.69 -4.36
CA ASP A 878 4.22 -17.51 -4.52
C ASP A 878 3.70 -17.51 -5.96
N GLU A 879 3.74 -16.37 -6.64
CA GLU A 879 3.23 -16.26 -8.01
C GLU A 879 4.06 -17.08 -9.03
N ILE A 880 5.38 -17.14 -8.88
CA ILE A 880 6.21 -18.03 -9.71
C ILE A 880 5.92 -19.49 -9.37
N GLU A 881 5.77 -19.84 -8.10
CA GLU A 881 5.43 -21.21 -7.67
C GLU A 881 4.09 -21.64 -8.24
N ARG A 882 3.07 -20.78 -8.19
CA ARG A 882 1.75 -21.02 -8.81
C ARG A 882 1.86 -21.21 -10.32
N THR A 883 2.59 -20.33 -10.98
CA THR A 883 2.80 -20.38 -12.45
C THR A 883 3.41 -21.73 -12.86
N VAL A 884 4.49 -22.16 -12.20
CA VAL A 884 5.13 -23.43 -12.46
C VAL A 884 4.17 -24.61 -12.21
N ARG A 885 3.41 -24.58 -11.10
CA ARG A 885 2.42 -25.61 -10.74
C ARG A 885 1.28 -25.69 -11.76
N ILE A 886 0.72 -24.55 -12.17
CA ILE A 886 -0.38 -24.48 -13.14
C ILE A 886 0.08 -25.03 -14.50
N ARG A 887 1.23 -24.56 -14.98
CA ARG A 887 1.80 -25.05 -16.25
C ARG A 887 2.08 -26.55 -16.23
N LYS A 888 2.64 -27.06 -15.14
CA LYS A 888 2.89 -28.51 -14.99
C LYS A 888 1.60 -29.34 -15.01
N ARG A 889 0.49 -28.83 -14.50
CA ARG A 889 -0.79 -29.54 -14.46
C ARG A 889 -1.54 -29.50 -15.79
N TRP A 890 -1.43 -28.41 -16.54
CA TRP A 890 -2.27 -28.13 -17.71
C TRP A 890 -1.45 -28.00 -19.01
N GLN A 891 -0.31 -28.67 -19.08
CA GLN A 891 0.54 -28.78 -20.29
C GLN A 891 -0.15 -29.47 -21.43
#